data_3d322137adaa8c7dbc0ce32245de8851
#
_entry.id   3d322137adaa8c7dbc0ce32245de8851
#
_cell.length_a   1.000
_cell.length_b   1.000
_cell.length_c   1.000
_cell.angle_alpha   90.00
_cell.angle_beta   90.00
_cell.angle_gamma   90.00
#
_symmetry.space_group_name_H-M   'P 1'
#
loop_
_entity.id
_entity.type
_entity.pdbx_description
1 polymer ?
#
loop_
_entity_poly.entity_id
_entity_poly.type
_entity_poly.pdbx_seq_one_letter_code
_entity_poly.pdbx_strand_id
1 'polypeptide(L)'
;MTNRFAGIINNRLQPGVGSELDMSRFNGFPMAPKPLKRFSSTSIGCTGLEPGVNGSALRKTLLLLLILLTVLLHAASNFAAQTDDAEYDAVAEEYIKTYLTAHPLEGTALGLHEYDGKISDYSRLALDAELSRLRRFDDRLAKFDPAKLSPRQSIDLRILQAAVKKDLFEIQDMSVFERNPMVYAEAADVNVYVKRNFAPLEDRVRSLVAIESQIPNILIAARTNLTDVLPKPYVEVAMQIAKGSADFLKKDLVSAVSGLKDEQLRAPFSNVNRKAASALNDYAAWLQREKLPKASLDFALGEEKFKRFLAQTELVDLPPEKILEIGMAQLKAEQDVFAEAAKKIDPNKSPTEVFKQIQSEHPTPDKLIPDVAKGLDKIRKYVVSHHLVSIPSEIRAKVKETPQYLRATSFASMDTPGPFEKRATEAYYYVTPTENEWPEKQKEEWLTAFNYYTSDITSIHETYPGHYVQFLHLNASPATKLEKIFGSYAFIEGWAHYCEKMMVDEGFGGANSSTPTEDDAKRAAKYRMAQADEALLRLCRLCVSIKLHTQKMSLDEATKFFQDNCYYEEKPAREEAIRGTFDPGYLNYTLGKLQILKLRDDYKTQEGDGFSLQKFHNELLNHGMPPIRLLREIMLKDQSKWNEVL
;
A
#
# COMPACT_ATOMS: atom_id res chain seq x y z
N MET A 1 2.85 -0.05 12.34
CA MET A 1 1.73 -0.87 11.84
C MET A 1 1.28 -0.54 10.42
N THR A 2 1.32 0.70 9.99
CA THR A 2 0.98 1.11 8.59
C THR A 2 1.80 0.39 7.52
N ASN A 3 3.04 0.02 7.77
CA ASN A 3 3.87 -0.77 6.85
C ASN A 3 3.58 -2.29 6.84
N ARG A 4 2.75 -2.81 7.76
CA ARG A 4 2.40 -4.23 7.77
C ARG A 4 1.52 -4.64 6.59
N PHE A 5 0.72 -3.71 6.05
CA PHE A 5 -0.14 -3.97 4.90
C PHE A 5 0.52 -3.68 3.55
N ALA A 6 1.50 -2.81 3.48
CA ALA A 6 2.29 -2.57 2.25
C ALA A 6 3.21 -3.75 1.89
N GLY A 7 3.51 -4.64 2.84
CA GLY A 7 4.35 -5.83 2.60
C GLY A 7 3.66 -7.02 1.97
N ILE A 8 2.33 -6.96 1.75
CA ILE A 8 1.58 -8.08 1.17
C ILE A 8 1.30 -7.80 -0.32
N ILE A 9 2.32 -7.36 -1.04
CA ILE A 9 2.17 -7.08 -2.46
C ILE A 9 2.51 -8.32 -3.27
N ASN A 10 1.52 -8.77 -4.03
CA ASN A 10 1.63 -9.73 -5.14
C ASN A 10 2.36 -11.04 -4.87
N ASN A 11 1.93 -11.79 -3.87
CA ASN A 11 2.31 -13.19 -3.81
C ASN A 11 1.36 -14.03 -4.67
N ARG A 12 1.68 -14.22 -5.94
CA ARG A 12 1.32 -15.45 -6.62
C ARG A 12 2.12 -16.56 -5.93
N LEU A 13 1.45 -17.29 -5.05
CA LEU A 13 2.05 -18.41 -4.36
C LEU A 13 2.37 -19.51 -5.37
N GLN A 14 3.56 -20.06 -5.25
CA GLN A 14 4.12 -21.01 -6.21
C GLN A 14 3.28 -22.27 -6.36
N PRO A 15 3.00 -22.75 -7.58
CA PRO A 15 2.59 -24.12 -7.77
C PRO A 15 3.78 -25.05 -7.43
N GLY A 16 3.66 -25.83 -6.37
CA GLY A 16 4.54 -26.97 -6.15
C GLY A 16 5.64 -26.91 -5.10
N VAL A 17 5.88 -25.78 -4.39
CA VAL A 17 6.88 -25.73 -3.32
C VAL A 17 6.21 -25.62 -1.96
N GLY A 18 6.70 -26.42 -1.01
CA GLY A 18 6.17 -26.47 0.34
C GLY A 18 6.26 -25.13 1.05
N SER A 19 5.12 -24.72 1.53
CA SER A 19 4.84 -23.72 2.56
C SER A 19 5.97 -22.81 3.03
N GLU A 20 5.96 -21.55 2.56
CA GLU A 20 6.44 -20.41 3.36
C GLU A 20 5.83 -19.11 2.81
N LEU A 21 5.17 -18.35 3.68
CA LEU A 21 4.53 -17.08 3.35
C LEU A 21 5.50 -15.93 3.60
N ASP A 22 5.48 -14.94 2.70
CA ASP A 22 6.32 -13.74 2.91
C ASP A 22 5.58 -12.43 3.04
N MET A 23 6.24 -11.58 3.77
CA MET A 23 5.84 -10.20 3.97
C MET A 23 7.02 -9.26 3.75
N SER A 24 7.06 -8.52 2.66
CA SER A 24 8.08 -7.50 2.42
C SER A 24 7.51 -6.10 2.14
N ARG A 25 8.21 -5.09 2.57
CA ARG A 25 7.82 -3.70 2.81
C ARG A 25 8.27 -2.72 1.74
N PHE A 26 7.52 -1.63 1.64
CA PHE A 26 7.87 -0.48 0.80
C PHE A 26 8.36 0.72 1.58
N ASN A 27 9.26 1.46 1.01
CA ASN A 27 9.58 2.81 1.46
C ASN A 27 10.19 3.68 0.37
N GLY A 28 9.74 4.90 0.27
CA GLY A 28 10.15 5.93 -0.61
C GLY A 28 10.64 7.22 -0.01
N PHE A 29 11.36 8.07 -0.63
CA PHE A 29 11.54 9.52 -0.67
C PHE A 29 12.93 10.12 -0.51
N PRO A 30 13.28 11.39 -0.70
CA PRO A 30 12.70 12.68 -0.67
C PRO A 30 13.12 13.76 -1.70
N MET A 31 12.69 15.02 -1.56
CA MET A 31 13.22 16.13 -2.03
C MET A 31 13.14 17.53 -1.58
N ALA A 32 13.68 18.59 -1.89
CA ALA A 32 13.68 19.93 -1.36
C ALA A 32 13.18 21.03 -2.31
N PRO A 33 12.65 22.19 -1.85
CA PRO A 33 11.90 23.09 -2.69
C PRO A 33 12.73 24.28 -3.24
N LYS A 34 12.27 24.90 -4.33
CA LYS A 34 12.68 26.24 -4.80
C LYS A 34 11.47 27.19 -4.90
N PRO A 35 11.66 28.51 -4.76
CA PRO A 35 10.60 29.44 -4.41
C PRO A 35 9.81 30.00 -5.59
N LEU A 36 8.54 30.29 -5.34
CA LEU A 36 7.60 30.92 -6.27
C LEU A 36 7.76 32.42 -6.35
N LYS A 37 7.69 32.94 -7.57
CA LYS A 37 7.70 34.38 -7.87
C LYS A 37 6.28 34.98 -7.72
N ARG A 38 6.24 36.19 -7.20
CA ARG A 38 5.06 37.05 -7.05
C ARG A 38 4.42 37.39 -8.40
N PHE A 39 3.09 37.34 -8.45
CA PHE A 39 2.31 37.99 -9.51
C PHE A 39 1.70 39.30 -8.98
N SER A 40 1.76 40.34 -9.84
CA SER A 40 1.26 41.67 -9.61
C SER A 40 -0.21 41.82 -10.00
N SER A 41 -0.91 42.62 -9.21
CA SER A 41 -2.31 43.00 -9.41
C SER A 41 -2.51 43.97 -10.60
N THR A 42 -3.49 43.70 -11.43
CA THR A 42 -3.98 44.66 -12.43
C THR A 42 -5.34 45.26 -11.98
N SER A 43 -5.40 46.56 -12.06
CA SER A 43 -6.55 47.40 -11.68
C SER A 43 -7.61 47.42 -12.78
N ILE A 44 -8.89 47.34 -12.39
CA ILE A 44 -10.03 47.60 -13.27
C ILE A 44 -10.60 48.98 -12.93
N GLY A 45 -10.62 49.84 -13.92
CA GLY A 45 -11.20 51.18 -13.81
C GLY A 45 -12.71 51.17 -14.06
N CYS A 46 -13.43 51.94 -13.29
CA CYS A 46 -14.84 52.27 -13.54
C CYS A 46 -14.98 53.76 -13.89
N THR A 47 -15.61 54.03 -15.02
CA THR A 47 -15.96 55.39 -15.45
C THR A 47 -17.45 55.69 -15.15
N GLY A 48 -17.68 56.81 -14.47
CA GLY A 48 -18.69 57.85 -14.72
C GLY A 48 -20.15 57.61 -14.41
N LEU A 49 -20.63 58.39 -13.39
CA LEU A 49 -21.98 58.99 -13.38
C LEU A 49 -21.96 60.26 -12.47
N GLU A 50 -22.57 61.32 -12.97
CA GLU A 50 -22.59 62.70 -12.44
C GLU A 50 -23.65 62.97 -11.37
N PRO A 51 -23.70 64.16 -10.69
CA PRO A 51 -24.01 64.25 -9.26
C PRO A 51 -25.40 64.83 -8.95
N GLY A 52 -25.93 64.38 -7.80
CA GLY A 52 -27.14 64.95 -7.21
C GLY A 52 -27.16 64.83 -5.67
N VAL A 53 -26.89 65.96 -5.04
CA VAL A 53 -27.30 66.37 -3.69
C VAL A 53 -27.15 65.42 -2.47
N ASN A 54 -26.20 65.81 -1.60
CA ASN A 54 -26.17 65.65 -0.12
C ASN A 54 -26.53 64.33 0.60
N GLY A 55 -26.78 63.23 -0.12
CA GLY A 55 -26.80 61.91 0.50
C GLY A 55 -25.52 61.13 0.37
N SER A 56 -24.52 61.67 -0.35
CA SER A 56 -23.36 60.94 -0.79
C SER A 56 -22.27 60.75 0.26
N ALA A 57 -22.14 61.70 1.20
CA ALA A 57 -21.14 61.59 2.27
C ALA A 57 -21.52 60.46 3.26
N LEU A 58 -22.81 60.43 3.67
CA LEU A 58 -23.28 59.40 4.61
C LEU A 58 -23.25 58.00 4.00
N ARG A 59 -23.62 57.85 2.70
CA ARG A 59 -23.47 56.57 1.98
C ARG A 59 -22.04 56.11 1.77
N LYS A 60 -21.12 57.05 1.46
CA LYS A 60 -19.67 56.75 1.34
C LYS A 60 -19.07 56.37 2.69
N THR A 61 -19.45 57.05 3.77
CA THR A 61 -18.96 56.69 5.11
C THR A 61 -19.55 55.33 5.56
N LEU A 62 -20.83 55.05 5.27
CA LEU A 62 -21.45 53.74 5.58
C LEU A 62 -20.82 52.62 4.76
N LEU A 63 -20.53 52.84 3.46
CA LEU A 63 -19.83 51.87 2.60
C LEU A 63 -18.40 51.62 3.05
N LEU A 64 -17.69 52.68 3.42
CA LEU A 64 -16.31 52.57 3.98
C LEU A 64 -16.30 51.83 5.33
N LEU A 65 -17.29 52.08 6.20
CA LEU A 65 -17.44 51.35 7.45
C LEU A 65 -17.82 49.88 7.22
N LEU A 66 -18.67 49.58 6.22
CA LEU A 66 -18.96 48.21 5.86
C LEU A 66 -17.76 47.47 5.29
N ILE A 67 -17.00 48.13 4.41
CA ILE A 67 -15.72 47.58 3.87
C ILE A 67 -14.69 47.40 5.00
N LEU A 68 -14.56 48.36 5.90
CA LEU A 68 -13.64 48.23 7.04
C LEU A 68 -14.09 47.11 7.99
N LEU A 69 -15.38 46.95 8.22
CA LEU A 69 -15.95 45.89 9.05
C LEU A 69 -15.75 44.51 8.39
N THR A 70 -15.92 44.40 7.06
CA THR A 70 -15.65 43.17 6.33
C THR A 70 -14.16 42.84 6.32
N VAL A 71 -13.28 43.80 6.15
CA VAL A 71 -11.83 43.62 6.23
C VAL A 71 -11.39 43.21 7.64
N LEU A 72 -11.96 43.84 8.69
CA LEU A 72 -11.69 43.47 10.08
C LEU A 72 -12.23 42.08 10.44
N LEU A 73 -13.40 41.70 9.94
CA LEU A 73 -13.96 40.36 10.10
C LEU A 73 -13.10 39.31 9.39
N HIS A 74 -12.63 39.58 8.16
CA HIS A 74 -11.72 38.69 7.45
C HIS A 74 -10.34 38.61 8.12
N ALA A 75 -9.82 39.73 8.63
CA ALA A 75 -8.56 39.72 9.37
C ALA A 75 -8.68 38.95 10.69
N ALA A 76 -9.79 39.10 11.41
CA ALA A 76 -10.05 38.38 12.65
C ALA A 76 -10.25 36.86 12.41
N SER A 77 -10.96 36.47 11.33
CA SER A 77 -11.13 35.07 10.97
C SER A 77 -9.82 34.42 10.51
N ASN A 78 -9.00 35.14 9.73
CA ASN A 78 -7.68 34.66 9.33
C ASN A 78 -6.72 34.54 10.53
N PHE A 79 -6.79 35.45 11.49
CA PHE A 79 -5.96 35.38 12.70
C PHE A 79 -6.40 34.21 13.60
N ALA A 80 -7.71 33.96 13.75
CA ALA A 80 -8.24 32.83 14.50
C ALA A 80 -7.86 31.50 13.84
N ALA A 81 -8.02 31.37 12.53
CA ALA A 81 -7.61 30.19 11.79
C ALA A 81 -6.10 29.92 11.91
N GLN A 82 -5.27 30.96 11.85
CA GLN A 82 -3.83 30.83 12.01
C GLN A 82 -3.42 30.37 13.42
N THR A 83 -4.17 30.71 14.47
CA THR A 83 -3.94 30.20 15.83
C THR A 83 -4.36 28.74 15.98
N ASP A 84 -5.48 28.34 15.40
CA ASP A 84 -5.98 26.96 15.43
C ASP A 84 -5.06 26.03 14.63
N ASP A 85 -4.56 26.48 13.46
CA ASP A 85 -3.56 25.73 12.67
C ASP A 85 -2.26 25.49 13.47
N ALA A 86 -1.74 26.49 14.17
CA ALA A 86 -0.52 26.35 14.95
C ALA A 86 -0.69 25.38 16.15
N GLU A 87 -1.85 25.38 16.80
CA GLU A 87 -2.17 24.43 17.85
C GLU A 87 -2.29 23.01 17.29
N TYR A 88 -2.95 22.85 16.16
CA TYR A 88 -3.05 21.56 15.47
C TYR A 88 -1.68 21.03 15.05
N ASP A 89 -0.84 21.86 14.42
CA ASP A 89 0.50 21.47 13.97
C ASP A 89 1.37 20.98 15.13
N ALA A 90 1.26 21.60 16.31
CA ALA A 90 1.97 21.17 17.52
C ALA A 90 1.49 19.77 17.99
N VAL A 91 0.17 19.50 17.91
CA VAL A 91 -0.39 18.17 18.26
C VAL A 91 0.03 17.12 17.24
N ALA A 92 0.03 17.45 15.96
CA ALA A 92 0.45 16.57 14.88
C ALA A 92 1.94 16.17 14.97
N GLU A 93 2.83 17.14 15.20
CA GLU A 93 4.26 16.87 15.40
C GLU A 93 4.52 16.02 16.66
N GLU A 94 3.81 16.29 17.77
CA GLU A 94 3.87 15.45 18.97
C GLU A 94 3.42 14.02 18.70
N TYR A 95 2.34 13.85 17.92
CA TYR A 95 1.87 12.52 17.52
C TYR A 95 2.92 11.78 16.71
N ILE A 96 3.44 12.40 15.64
CA ILE A 96 4.46 11.80 14.78
C ILE A 96 5.68 11.35 15.61
N LYS A 97 6.18 12.23 16.46
CA LYS A 97 7.34 11.93 17.31
C LYS A 97 7.09 10.76 18.23
N THR A 98 5.95 10.75 18.92
CA THR A 98 5.61 9.67 19.86
C THR A 98 5.27 8.37 19.14
N TYR A 99 4.62 8.44 17.99
CA TYR A 99 4.34 7.30 17.12
C TYR A 99 5.63 6.61 16.67
N LEU A 100 6.57 7.35 16.10
CA LEU A 100 7.85 6.81 15.63
C LEU A 100 8.74 6.30 16.79
N THR A 101 8.57 6.85 18.00
CA THR A 101 9.23 6.32 19.18
C THR A 101 8.67 4.96 19.58
N ALA A 102 7.35 4.74 19.45
CA ALA A 102 6.70 3.46 19.68
C ALA A 102 6.96 2.46 18.53
N HIS A 103 7.19 2.95 17.31
CA HIS A 103 7.39 2.15 16.10
C HIS A 103 8.72 2.48 15.39
N PRO A 104 9.88 2.29 16.05
CA PRO A 104 11.15 2.81 15.54
C PRO A 104 11.63 2.14 14.25
N LEU A 105 11.33 0.86 14.01
CA LEU A 105 11.65 0.20 12.74
C LEU A 105 10.95 0.85 11.55
N GLU A 106 9.74 1.39 11.77
CA GLU A 106 9.05 2.19 10.76
C GLU A 106 9.79 3.51 10.51
N GLY A 107 10.28 4.17 11.56
CA GLY A 107 11.12 5.36 11.43
C GLY A 107 12.36 5.10 10.57
N THR A 108 13.09 4.02 10.83
CA THR A 108 14.24 3.59 10.00
C THR A 108 13.82 3.35 8.55
N ALA A 109 12.71 2.66 8.36
CA ALA A 109 12.17 2.36 7.04
C ALA A 109 11.72 3.62 6.27
N LEU A 110 11.24 4.64 6.95
CA LEU A 110 10.96 5.97 6.39
C LEU A 110 12.22 6.79 6.07
N GLY A 111 13.42 6.32 6.44
CA GLY A 111 14.70 7.03 6.26
C GLY A 111 15.04 8.02 7.38
N LEU A 112 14.40 7.88 8.55
CA LEU A 112 14.66 8.65 9.76
C LEU A 112 15.64 7.87 10.66
N HIS A 113 16.94 8.03 10.38
CA HIS A 113 18.01 7.21 10.95
C HIS A 113 18.31 7.49 12.44
N GLU A 114 17.67 8.47 13.07
CA GLU A 114 17.66 8.64 14.53
C GLU A 114 16.90 7.49 15.27
N TYR A 115 16.17 6.67 14.53
CA TYR A 115 15.48 5.48 15.05
C TYR A 115 16.25 4.19 14.83
N ASP A 116 17.41 4.22 14.17
CA ASP A 116 18.23 3.04 13.90
C ASP A 116 18.65 2.31 15.18
N GLY A 117 18.66 0.99 15.12
CA GLY A 117 19.03 0.14 16.26
C GLY A 117 17.98 0.04 17.38
N LYS A 118 16.80 0.62 17.18
CA LYS A 118 15.68 0.55 18.12
C LYS A 118 14.61 -0.41 17.62
N ILE A 119 13.85 -1.00 18.54
CA ILE A 119 12.73 -1.90 18.26
C ILE A 119 11.58 -1.61 19.22
N SER A 120 10.34 -1.90 18.82
CA SER A 120 9.15 -1.74 19.65
C SER A 120 9.19 -2.65 20.87
N ASP A 121 8.72 -2.15 22.02
CA ASP A 121 8.49 -2.95 23.22
C ASP A 121 7.08 -3.55 23.17
N TYR A 122 6.99 -4.87 23.31
CA TYR A 122 5.74 -5.63 23.32
C TYR A 122 5.34 -6.10 24.72
N SER A 123 5.97 -5.58 25.77
CA SER A 123 5.53 -5.84 27.15
C SER A 123 4.11 -5.34 27.38
N ARG A 124 3.36 -5.96 28.27
CA ARG A 124 1.99 -5.52 28.60
C ARG A 124 1.95 -4.05 29.01
N LEU A 125 2.93 -3.61 29.79
CA LEU A 125 3.05 -2.21 30.22
C LEU A 125 3.19 -1.25 29.03
N ALA A 126 4.02 -1.60 28.03
CA ALA A 126 4.20 -0.78 26.83
C ALA A 126 2.95 -0.76 25.96
N LEU A 127 2.26 -1.90 25.79
CA LEU A 127 1.01 -1.98 25.05
C LEU A 127 -0.13 -1.19 25.71
N ASP A 128 -0.26 -1.24 27.03
CA ASP A 128 -1.24 -0.45 27.78
C ASP A 128 -0.93 1.06 27.72
N ALA A 129 0.37 1.42 27.74
CA ALA A 129 0.81 2.81 27.56
C ALA A 129 0.49 3.32 26.14
N GLU A 130 0.69 2.49 25.11
CA GLU A 130 0.37 2.82 23.71
C GLU A 130 -1.13 3.01 23.52
N LEU A 131 -1.95 2.10 24.04
CA LEU A 131 -3.41 2.25 24.02
C LEU A 131 -3.86 3.54 24.71
N SER A 132 -3.25 3.87 25.85
CA SER A 132 -3.53 5.12 26.58
C SER A 132 -3.07 6.36 25.80
N ARG A 133 -1.96 6.28 25.08
CA ARG A 133 -1.46 7.33 24.20
C ARG A 133 -2.45 7.60 23.05
N LEU A 134 -2.88 6.55 22.36
CA LEU A 134 -3.82 6.66 21.24
C LEU A 134 -5.16 7.27 21.68
N ARG A 135 -5.72 6.83 22.81
CA ARG A 135 -6.97 7.41 23.36
C ARG A 135 -6.83 8.90 23.66
N ARG A 136 -5.70 9.32 24.28
CA ARG A 136 -5.46 10.75 24.53
C ARG A 136 -5.37 11.57 23.25
N PHE A 137 -4.76 11.02 22.19
CA PHE A 137 -4.72 11.72 20.90
C PHE A 137 -6.09 11.74 20.22
N ASP A 138 -6.87 10.67 20.27
CA ASP A 138 -8.25 10.66 19.73
C ASP A 138 -9.10 11.75 20.42
N ASP A 139 -9.04 11.83 21.76
CA ASP A 139 -9.74 12.86 22.55
C ASP A 139 -9.26 14.29 22.24
N ARG A 140 -7.96 14.49 21.97
CA ARG A 140 -7.40 15.81 21.61
C ARG A 140 -7.79 16.20 20.20
N LEU A 141 -7.70 15.30 19.25
CA LEU A 141 -8.03 15.55 17.84
C LEU A 141 -9.52 15.80 17.63
N ALA A 142 -10.39 15.18 18.45
CA ALA A 142 -11.82 15.41 18.42
C ALA A 142 -12.24 16.85 18.85
N LYS A 143 -11.35 17.62 19.48
CA LYS A 143 -11.63 19.00 19.90
C LYS A 143 -11.44 20.03 18.79
N PHE A 144 -10.68 19.68 17.75
CA PHE A 144 -10.50 20.56 16.60
C PHE A 144 -11.74 20.57 15.73
N ASP A 145 -12.19 21.76 15.39
CA ASP A 145 -13.26 21.97 14.39
C ASP A 145 -12.61 22.12 13.00
N PRO A 146 -12.81 21.16 12.08
CA PRO A 146 -12.22 21.24 10.74
C PRO A 146 -12.56 22.55 9.99
N ALA A 147 -13.71 23.17 10.29
CA ALA A 147 -14.11 24.42 9.65
C ALA A 147 -13.31 25.66 10.11
N LYS A 148 -12.57 25.56 11.21
CA LYS A 148 -11.71 26.62 11.74
C LYS A 148 -10.27 26.49 11.33
N LEU A 149 -9.88 25.34 10.77
CA LEU A 149 -8.56 25.08 10.24
C LEU A 149 -8.48 25.56 8.79
N SER A 150 -7.26 25.82 8.33
CA SER A 150 -7.02 26.01 6.90
C SER A 150 -7.38 24.73 6.14
N PRO A 151 -7.69 24.81 4.84
CA PRO A 151 -8.09 23.63 4.06
C PRO A 151 -7.10 22.48 4.16
N ARG A 152 -5.81 22.78 4.25
CA ARG A 152 -4.76 21.77 4.35
C ARG A 152 -4.76 21.08 5.71
N GLN A 153 -4.75 21.85 6.81
CA GLN A 153 -4.78 21.31 8.16
C GLN A 153 -6.09 20.56 8.44
N SER A 154 -7.20 20.98 7.83
CA SER A 154 -8.47 20.24 7.90
C SER A 154 -8.37 18.84 7.28
N ILE A 155 -7.66 18.68 6.17
CA ILE A 155 -7.39 17.37 5.55
C ILE A 155 -6.41 16.57 6.42
N ASP A 156 -5.30 17.18 6.85
CA ASP A 156 -4.30 16.55 7.71
C ASP A 156 -4.90 16.05 9.03
N LEU A 157 -5.79 16.84 9.65
CA LEU A 157 -6.53 16.42 10.85
C LEU A 157 -7.29 15.11 10.60
N ARG A 158 -7.97 14.99 9.48
CA ARG A 158 -8.79 13.81 9.16
C ARG A 158 -7.93 12.60 8.80
N ILE A 159 -6.76 12.80 8.16
CA ILE A 159 -5.75 11.75 7.95
C ILE A 159 -5.25 11.24 9.31
N LEU A 160 -4.91 12.15 10.20
CA LEU A 160 -4.40 11.79 11.53
C LEU A 160 -5.48 11.11 12.39
N GLN A 161 -6.73 11.58 12.35
CA GLN A 161 -7.85 10.93 13.01
C GLN A 161 -8.07 9.51 12.49
N ALA A 162 -8.00 9.30 11.16
CA ALA A 162 -8.12 7.97 10.57
C ALA A 162 -6.96 7.04 11.00
N ALA A 163 -5.72 7.55 11.04
CA ALA A 163 -4.57 6.79 11.51
C ALA A 163 -4.71 6.37 12.98
N VAL A 164 -5.09 7.29 13.87
CA VAL A 164 -5.32 6.99 15.29
C VAL A 164 -6.45 5.97 15.47
N LYS A 165 -7.56 6.13 14.75
CA LYS A 165 -8.72 5.22 14.84
C LYS A 165 -8.40 3.84 14.29
N LYS A 166 -7.57 3.74 13.25
CA LYS A 166 -7.07 2.48 12.72
C LYS A 166 -6.28 1.72 13.79
N ASP A 167 -5.29 2.39 14.42
CA ASP A 167 -4.48 1.76 15.46
C ASP A 167 -5.33 1.35 16.68
N LEU A 168 -6.29 2.19 17.09
CA LEU A 168 -7.25 1.85 18.14
C LEU A 168 -8.11 0.63 17.76
N PHE A 169 -8.59 0.56 16.52
CA PHE A 169 -9.37 -0.57 16.02
C PHE A 169 -8.55 -1.87 16.03
N GLU A 170 -7.31 -1.84 15.56
CA GLU A 170 -6.42 -2.99 15.58
C GLU A 170 -6.18 -3.50 17.02
N ILE A 171 -5.92 -2.60 17.96
CA ILE A 171 -5.64 -2.98 19.35
C ILE A 171 -6.90 -3.43 20.09
N GLN A 172 -8.01 -2.70 19.98
CA GLN A 172 -9.20 -2.91 20.80
C GLN A 172 -10.22 -3.86 20.17
N ASP A 173 -10.50 -3.69 18.86
CA ASP A 173 -11.53 -4.45 18.16
C ASP A 173 -11.00 -5.78 17.59
N MET A 174 -9.81 -5.76 16.98
CA MET A 174 -9.16 -6.96 16.48
C MET A 174 -8.35 -7.68 17.57
N SER A 175 -7.99 -6.98 18.64
CA SER A 175 -7.16 -7.51 19.74
C SER A 175 -5.86 -8.14 19.21
N VAL A 176 -5.15 -7.42 18.35
CA VAL A 176 -4.04 -7.99 17.57
C VAL A 176 -2.93 -8.55 18.46
N PHE A 177 -2.65 -7.95 19.60
CA PHE A 177 -1.61 -8.42 20.52
C PHE A 177 -2.04 -9.61 21.37
N GLU A 178 -3.34 -9.83 21.55
CA GLU A 178 -3.89 -10.97 22.28
C GLU A 178 -4.26 -12.15 21.38
N ARG A 179 -4.57 -11.89 20.10
CA ARG A 179 -5.12 -12.91 19.20
C ARG A 179 -4.23 -13.25 18.00
N ASN A 180 -3.31 -12.34 17.63
CA ASN A 180 -2.49 -12.54 16.43
C ASN A 180 -1.02 -12.85 16.78
N PRO A 181 -0.61 -14.13 16.77
CA PRO A 181 0.77 -14.51 17.07
C PRO A 181 1.80 -14.09 16.00
N MET A 182 1.34 -13.73 14.78
CA MET A 182 2.22 -13.28 13.69
C MET A 182 2.94 -11.98 14.03
N VAL A 183 2.28 -11.04 14.73
CA VAL A 183 2.86 -9.72 15.06
C VAL A 183 4.17 -9.80 15.83
N TYR A 184 4.35 -10.86 16.60
CA TYR A 184 5.57 -11.09 17.38
C TYR A 184 6.67 -11.76 16.55
N ALA A 185 6.31 -12.65 15.62
CA ALA A 185 7.26 -13.25 14.69
C ALA A 185 7.79 -12.22 13.67
N GLU A 186 6.93 -11.31 13.21
CA GLU A 186 7.25 -10.22 12.29
C GLU A 186 8.13 -9.13 12.93
N ALA A 187 8.08 -8.98 14.25
CA ALA A 187 8.94 -8.04 14.96
C ALA A 187 10.46 -8.32 14.76
N ALA A 188 10.81 -9.53 14.31
CA ALA A 188 12.17 -9.92 13.96
C ALA A 188 12.61 -9.49 12.54
N ASP A 189 11.77 -8.80 11.78
CA ASP A 189 12.12 -8.34 10.43
C ASP A 189 13.12 -7.18 10.49
N VAL A 190 14.35 -7.47 10.11
CA VAL A 190 15.48 -6.53 10.06
C VAL A 190 15.97 -6.27 8.63
N ASN A 191 15.18 -6.62 7.62
CA ASN A 191 15.55 -6.55 6.21
C ASN A 191 16.01 -5.16 5.75
N VAL A 192 15.47 -4.07 6.33
CA VAL A 192 15.86 -2.70 6.00
C VAL A 192 17.37 -2.47 6.15
N TYR A 193 18.01 -3.14 7.12
CA TYR A 193 19.43 -3.00 7.38
C TYR A 193 20.36 -3.70 6.37
N VAL A 194 19.82 -4.59 5.55
CA VAL A 194 20.59 -5.32 4.52
C VAL A 194 20.18 -4.97 3.09
N LYS A 195 18.93 -4.55 2.89
CA LYS A 195 18.44 -4.12 1.57
C LYS A 195 19.09 -2.83 1.09
N ARG A 196 19.45 -1.91 1.98
CA ARG A 196 19.91 -0.56 1.66
C ARG A 196 21.20 -0.18 2.34
N ASN A 197 22.05 0.52 1.58
CA ASN A 197 23.34 1.00 2.08
C ASN A 197 23.23 2.45 2.58
N PHE A 198 22.29 2.72 3.49
CA PHE A 198 22.09 4.06 4.07
C PHE A 198 23.18 4.48 5.07
N ALA A 199 23.97 3.53 5.58
CA ALA A 199 25.08 3.75 6.47
C ALA A 199 26.21 2.73 6.19
N PRO A 200 27.45 2.94 6.70
CA PRO A 200 28.51 1.92 6.70
C PRO A 200 28.02 0.59 7.27
N LEU A 201 28.55 -0.52 6.78
CA LEU A 201 28.13 -1.86 7.20
C LEU A 201 28.28 -2.05 8.72
N GLU A 202 29.36 -1.54 9.28
CA GLU A 202 29.65 -1.60 10.72
C GLU A 202 28.54 -0.92 11.56
N ASP A 203 28.03 0.21 11.13
CA ASP A 203 26.97 0.94 11.83
C ASP A 203 25.63 0.19 11.73
N ARG A 204 25.34 -0.36 10.54
CA ARG A 204 24.13 -1.19 10.34
C ARG A 204 24.21 -2.47 11.18
N VAL A 205 25.39 -3.09 11.30
CA VAL A 205 25.58 -4.28 12.14
C VAL A 205 25.46 -3.94 13.64
N ARG A 206 25.94 -2.76 14.08
CA ARG A 206 25.67 -2.31 15.47
C ARG A 206 24.17 -2.19 15.75
N SER A 207 23.42 -1.66 14.80
CA SER A 207 21.96 -1.57 14.88
C SER A 207 21.31 -2.96 14.92
N LEU A 208 21.76 -3.90 14.08
CA LEU A 208 21.30 -5.28 14.10
C LEU A 208 21.56 -5.95 15.45
N VAL A 209 22.76 -5.78 16.02
CA VAL A 209 23.09 -6.33 17.37
C VAL A 209 22.12 -5.80 18.43
N ALA A 210 21.82 -4.51 18.40
CA ALA A 210 20.89 -3.90 19.36
C ALA A 210 19.47 -4.47 19.21
N ILE A 211 18.95 -4.56 17.98
CA ILE A 211 17.60 -5.08 17.70
C ILE A 211 17.50 -6.57 18.02
N GLU A 212 18.39 -7.39 17.48
CA GLU A 212 18.36 -8.85 17.66
C GLU A 212 18.48 -9.26 19.12
N SER A 213 19.19 -8.47 19.95
CA SER A 213 19.29 -8.72 21.40
C SER A 213 17.94 -8.67 22.10
N GLN A 214 16.93 -7.99 21.56
CA GLN A 214 15.59 -7.84 22.13
C GLN A 214 14.58 -8.88 21.61
N ILE A 215 14.85 -9.55 20.48
CA ILE A 215 13.92 -10.54 19.91
C ILE A 215 13.49 -11.62 20.93
N PRO A 216 14.39 -12.21 21.74
CA PRO A 216 13.97 -13.17 22.76
C PRO A 216 12.94 -12.60 23.76
N ASN A 217 13.10 -11.33 24.17
CA ASN A 217 12.17 -10.68 25.10
C ASN A 217 10.79 -10.45 24.47
N ILE A 218 10.75 -10.09 23.19
CA ILE A 218 9.49 -9.94 22.43
C ILE A 218 8.73 -11.26 22.37
N LEU A 219 9.43 -12.38 22.12
CA LEU A 219 8.81 -13.70 22.06
C LEU A 219 8.41 -14.25 23.43
N ILE A 220 9.05 -13.80 24.51
CA ILE A 220 8.59 -14.04 25.89
C ILE A 220 7.30 -13.24 26.15
N ALA A 221 7.25 -11.96 25.77
CA ALA A 221 6.05 -11.14 25.90
C ALA A 221 4.86 -11.73 25.11
N ALA A 222 5.10 -12.30 23.93
CA ALA A 222 4.09 -13.01 23.16
C ALA A 222 3.40 -14.12 23.97
N ARG A 223 4.17 -14.91 24.71
CA ARG A 223 3.64 -16.00 25.52
C ARG A 223 2.76 -15.52 26.67
N THR A 224 3.00 -14.32 27.15
CA THR A 224 2.22 -13.69 28.23
C THR A 224 0.96 -12.99 27.68
N ASN A 225 1.07 -12.35 26.52
CA ASN A 225 0.00 -11.53 25.96
C ASN A 225 -1.07 -12.36 25.23
N LEU A 226 -0.66 -13.45 24.53
CA LEU A 226 -1.56 -14.24 23.71
C LEU A 226 -2.53 -15.07 24.54
N THR A 227 -3.83 -14.99 24.19
CA THR A 227 -4.90 -15.79 24.80
C THR A 227 -4.69 -17.30 24.58
N ASP A 228 -5.36 -18.12 25.38
CA ASP A 228 -5.18 -19.57 25.30
C ASP A 228 -5.66 -20.16 23.99
N VAL A 229 -6.80 -19.71 23.47
CA VAL A 229 -7.37 -20.13 22.20
C VAL A 229 -7.12 -19.04 21.15
N LEU A 230 -6.47 -19.41 20.05
CA LEU A 230 -6.14 -18.54 18.94
C LEU A 230 -6.80 -19.01 17.65
N PRO A 231 -7.02 -18.14 16.64
CA PRO A 231 -7.44 -18.59 15.33
C PRO A 231 -6.40 -19.52 14.69
N LYS A 232 -6.84 -20.70 14.25
CA LYS A 232 -5.94 -21.72 13.69
C LYS A 232 -5.10 -21.21 12.50
N PRO A 233 -5.66 -20.49 11.51
CA PRO A 233 -4.87 -19.94 10.41
C PRO A 233 -3.76 -19.00 10.91
N TYR A 234 -4.02 -18.20 11.95
CA TYR A 234 -3.04 -17.26 12.51
C TYR A 234 -1.86 -18.00 13.16
N VAL A 235 -2.15 -19.11 13.86
CA VAL A 235 -1.11 -19.93 14.51
C VAL A 235 -0.25 -20.61 13.46
N GLU A 236 -0.86 -21.20 12.42
CA GLU A 236 -0.15 -21.89 11.35
C GLU A 236 0.77 -20.93 10.58
N VAL A 237 0.28 -19.76 10.23
CA VAL A 237 1.07 -18.73 9.53
C VAL A 237 2.18 -18.16 10.44
N ALA A 238 1.90 -17.89 11.71
CA ALA A 238 2.92 -17.42 12.66
C ALA A 238 4.07 -18.41 12.83
N MET A 239 3.78 -19.71 12.83
CA MET A 239 4.80 -20.76 12.87
C MET A 239 5.69 -20.74 11.62
N GLN A 240 5.11 -20.50 10.45
CA GLN A 240 5.85 -20.39 9.19
C GLN A 240 6.75 -19.14 9.19
N ILE A 241 6.20 -17.97 9.56
CA ILE A 241 6.94 -16.71 9.67
C ILE A 241 8.11 -16.88 10.64
N ALA A 242 7.88 -17.44 11.84
CA ALA A 242 8.93 -17.60 12.84
C ALA A 242 10.07 -18.53 12.35
N LYS A 243 9.74 -19.64 11.65
CA LYS A 243 10.73 -20.54 11.06
C LYS A 243 11.51 -19.85 9.92
N GLY A 244 10.80 -19.18 9.02
CA GLY A 244 11.41 -18.44 7.91
C GLY A 244 12.34 -17.34 8.41
N SER A 245 11.92 -16.55 9.40
CA SER A 245 12.76 -15.52 10.03
C SER A 245 13.99 -16.13 10.72
N ALA A 246 13.85 -17.28 11.40
CA ALA A 246 14.99 -17.96 12.01
C ALA A 246 15.99 -18.45 10.96
N ASP A 247 15.53 -18.94 9.83
CA ASP A 247 16.38 -19.38 8.72
C ASP A 247 17.06 -18.21 8.01
N PHE A 248 16.33 -17.12 7.77
CA PHE A 248 16.91 -15.87 7.28
C PHE A 248 18.05 -15.38 8.18
N LEU A 249 17.84 -15.28 9.49
CA LEU A 249 18.87 -14.85 10.43
C LEU A 249 20.11 -15.74 10.37
N LYS A 250 19.95 -17.05 10.27
CA LYS A 250 21.07 -18.02 10.25
C LYS A 250 21.85 -18.05 8.95
N LYS A 251 21.21 -17.80 7.81
CA LYS A 251 21.79 -18.00 6.47
C LYS A 251 22.01 -16.67 5.77
N ASP A 252 20.94 -16.00 5.42
CA ASP A 252 20.95 -14.86 4.51
C ASP A 252 21.50 -13.60 5.15
N LEU A 253 21.12 -13.33 6.39
CA LEU A 253 21.66 -12.19 7.14
C LEU A 253 23.16 -12.35 7.39
N VAL A 254 23.61 -13.54 7.75
CA VAL A 254 25.06 -13.83 7.92
C VAL A 254 25.81 -13.62 6.61
N SER A 255 25.24 -14.07 5.49
CA SER A 255 25.81 -13.85 4.16
C SER A 255 25.87 -12.35 3.80
N ALA A 256 24.77 -11.62 4.05
CA ALA A 256 24.67 -10.19 3.75
C ALA A 256 25.68 -9.33 4.52
N VAL A 257 26.06 -9.74 5.73
CA VAL A 257 27.05 -9.04 6.56
C VAL A 257 28.46 -9.64 6.48
N SER A 258 28.70 -10.59 5.58
CA SER A 258 30.01 -11.27 5.44
C SER A 258 31.19 -10.32 5.15
N GLY A 259 30.90 -9.14 4.55
CA GLY A 259 31.87 -8.08 4.30
C GLY A 259 32.30 -7.27 5.52
N LEU A 260 31.78 -7.58 6.73
CA LEU A 260 32.11 -6.90 7.98
C LEU A 260 33.62 -7.00 8.27
N LYS A 261 34.28 -5.84 8.37
CA LYS A 261 35.74 -5.78 8.62
C LYS A 261 36.07 -5.68 10.11
N ASP A 262 35.18 -5.10 10.91
CA ASP A 262 35.36 -4.94 12.35
C ASP A 262 35.25 -6.28 13.09
N GLU A 263 36.40 -6.86 13.42
CA GLU A 263 36.52 -8.13 14.15
C GLU A 263 35.81 -8.07 15.53
N GLN A 264 35.78 -6.90 16.17
CA GLN A 264 35.15 -6.73 17.49
C GLN A 264 33.62 -6.82 17.43
N LEU A 265 33.01 -6.60 16.26
CA LEU A 265 31.57 -6.74 16.06
C LEU A 265 31.14 -8.15 15.67
N ARG A 266 32.02 -8.97 15.10
CA ARG A 266 31.67 -10.32 14.61
C ARG A 266 31.17 -11.24 15.71
N ALA A 267 31.85 -11.29 16.86
CA ALA A 267 31.46 -12.16 17.97
C ALA A 267 30.14 -11.71 18.65
N PRO A 268 29.95 -10.41 18.97
CA PRO A 268 28.65 -9.91 19.44
C PRO A 268 27.52 -10.21 18.47
N PHE A 269 27.66 -9.90 17.17
CA PHE A 269 26.66 -10.18 16.14
C PHE A 269 26.33 -11.67 16.08
N SER A 270 27.32 -12.55 15.92
CA SER A 270 27.08 -13.99 15.85
C SER A 270 26.37 -14.53 17.09
N ASN A 271 26.65 -13.98 18.29
CA ASN A 271 26.01 -14.41 19.53
C ASN A 271 24.54 -14.01 19.60
N VAL A 272 24.21 -12.73 19.31
CA VAL A 272 22.81 -12.25 19.37
C VAL A 272 21.98 -12.87 18.26
N ASN A 273 22.51 -12.96 17.04
CA ASN A 273 21.86 -13.57 15.89
C ASN A 273 21.46 -15.04 16.18
N ARG A 274 22.41 -15.84 16.70
CA ARG A 274 22.11 -17.23 17.09
C ARG A 274 21.01 -17.30 18.15
N LYS A 275 21.02 -16.40 19.15
CA LYS A 275 19.99 -16.36 20.21
C LYS A 275 18.63 -15.96 19.64
N ALA A 276 18.56 -14.96 18.79
CA ALA A 276 17.34 -14.53 18.13
C ALA A 276 16.75 -15.66 17.25
N ALA A 277 17.57 -16.28 16.43
CA ALA A 277 17.15 -17.42 15.61
C ALA A 277 16.68 -18.63 16.43
N SER A 278 17.35 -18.93 17.56
CA SER A 278 16.89 -19.97 18.48
C SER A 278 15.54 -19.63 19.11
N ALA A 279 15.36 -18.38 19.57
CA ALA A 279 14.12 -17.94 20.20
C ALA A 279 12.93 -18.00 19.23
N LEU A 280 13.14 -17.69 17.95
CA LEU A 280 12.11 -17.82 16.91
C LEU A 280 11.71 -19.29 16.68
N ASN A 281 12.67 -20.21 16.63
CA ASN A 281 12.37 -21.65 16.53
C ASN A 281 11.65 -22.17 17.78
N ASP A 282 12.06 -21.72 18.97
CA ASP A 282 11.41 -22.07 20.24
C ASP A 282 9.98 -21.52 20.32
N TYR A 283 9.74 -20.34 19.73
CA TYR A 283 8.40 -19.76 19.61
C TYR A 283 7.52 -20.58 18.65
N ALA A 284 8.03 -20.94 17.46
CA ALA A 284 7.31 -21.81 16.54
C ALA A 284 6.97 -23.17 17.18
N ALA A 285 7.93 -23.79 17.88
CA ALA A 285 7.72 -25.04 18.59
C ALA A 285 6.69 -24.90 19.74
N TRP A 286 6.69 -23.78 20.45
CA TRP A 286 5.70 -23.48 21.48
C TRP A 286 4.31 -23.32 20.88
N LEU A 287 4.15 -22.56 19.81
CA LEU A 287 2.88 -22.41 19.08
C LEU A 287 2.36 -23.77 18.63
N GLN A 288 3.21 -24.61 18.05
CA GLN A 288 2.84 -25.97 17.61
C GLN A 288 2.36 -26.86 18.75
N ARG A 289 3.03 -26.80 19.90
CA ARG A 289 2.77 -27.70 21.03
C ARG A 289 1.64 -27.21 21.93
N GLU A 290 1.57 -25.90 22.19
CA GLU A 290 0.69 -25.33 23.21
C GLU A 290 -0.55 -24.63 22.66
N LYS A 291 -0.47 -24.05 21.44
CA LYS A 291 -1.55 -23.24 20.85
C LYS A 291 -2.31 -23.97 19.75
N LEU A 292 -1.61 -24.61 18.82
CA LEU A 292 -2.23 -25.27 17.68
C LEU A 292 -3.25 -26.36 18.07
N PRO A 293 -3.03 -27.20 19.10
CA PRO A 293 -4.01 -28.21 19.51
C PRO A 293 -5.32 -27.64 20.05
N LYS A 294 -5.31 -26.38 20.54
CA LYS A 294 -6.47 -25.69 21.09
C LYS A 294 -7.08 -24.67 20.12
N ALA A 295 -6.45 -24.47 18.96
CA ALA A 295 -6.82 -23.42 18.02
C ALA A 295 -8.23 -23.62 17.46
N SER A 296 -8.93 -22.49 17.23
CA SER A 296 -10.30 -22.47 16.70
C SER A 296 -10.35 -21.87 15.30
N LEU A 297 -11.51 -21.93 14.64
CA LEU A 297 -11.77 -21.21 13.39
C LEU A 297 -12.46 -19.84 13.62
N ASP A 298 -12.42 -19.33 14.84
CA ASP A 298 -12.99 -18.02 15.19
C ASP A 298 -12.03 -16.88 14.80
N PHE A 299 -12.05 -16.50 13.53
CA PHE A 299 -11.26 -15.39 12.97
C PHE A 299 -12.14 -14.22 12.50
N ALA A 300 -13.44 -14.44 12.29
CA ALA A 300 -14.33 -13.45 11.69
C ALA A 300 -14.53 -12.22 12.60
N LEU A 301 -14.50 -11.03 12.01
CA LEU A 301 -14.74 -9.78 12.73
C LEU A 301 -16.21 -9.60 13.15
N GLY A 302 -17.15 -10.15 12.34
CA GLY A 302 -18.56 -9.83 12.41
C GLY A 302 -18.88 -8.51 11.66
N GLU A 303 -20.14 -8.39 11.26
CA GLU A 303 -20.61 -7.30 10.39
C GLU A 303 -20.34 -5.91 10.96
N GLU A 304 -20.66 -5.67 12.23
CA GLU A 304 -20.51 -4.37 12.88
C GLU A 304 -19.05 -3.91 12.97
N LYS A 305 -18.14 -4.82 13.32
CA LYS A 305 -16.70 -4.49 13.34
C LYS A 305 -16.16 -4.29 11.92
N PHE A 306 -16.61 -5.10 10.96
CA PHE A 306 -16.20 -4.97 9.58
C PHE A 306 -16.64 -3.64 8.97
N LYS A 307 -17.87 -3.18 9.26
CA LYS A 307 -18.36 -1.87 8.87
C LYS A 307 -17.53 -0.75 9.49
N ARG A 308 -17.21 -0.85 10.81
CA ARG A 308 -16.33 0.13 11.47
C ARG A 308 -14.91 0.12 10.89
N PHE A 309 -14.38 -1.05 10.54
CA PHE A 309 -13.09 -1.17 9.87
C PHE A 309 -13.06 -0.30 8.60
N LEU A 310 -14.00 -0.46 7.69
CA LEU A 310 -14.06 0.32 6.45
C LEU A 310 -14.23 1.83 6.72
N ALA A 311 -15.12 2.19 7.64
CA ALA A 311 -15.40 3.58 7.98
C ALA A 311 -14.19 4.29 8.63
N GLN A 312 -13.42 3.58 9.46
CA GLN A 312 -12.30 4.17 10.21
C GLN A 312 -10.98 4.14 9.45
N THR A 313 -10.76 3.13 8.59
CA THR A 313 -9.49 3.00 7.87
C THR A 313 -9.49 3.67 6.50
N GLU A 314 -10.61 3.59 5.78
CA GLU A 314 -10.71 4.07 4.39
C GLU A 314 -11.78 5.17 4.20
N LEU A 315 -12.46 5.56 5.30
CA LEU A 315 -13.56 6.53 5.29
C LEU A 315 -14.71 6.13 4.34
N VAL A 316 -14.99 4.83 4.27
CA VAL A 316 -16.07 4.25 3.46
C VAL A 316 -17.24 3.88 4.37
N ASP A 317 -18.31 4.65 4.29
CA ASP A 317 -19.55 4.45 5.06
C ASP A 317 -20.63 3.81 4.19
N LEU A 318 -20.27 2.66 3.57
CA LEU A 318 -21.22 1.83 2.82
C LEU A 318 -21.41 0.49 3.54
N PRO A 319 -22.65 -0.06 3.54
CA PRO A 319 -22.88 -1.40 4.06
C PRO A 319 -22.01 -2.44 3.31
N PRO A 320 -21.38 -3.38 4.02
CA PRO A 320 -20.59 -4.44 3.41
C PRO A 320 -21.33 -5.22 2.31
N GLU A 321 -22.62 -5.45 2.50
CA GLU A 321 -23.49 -6.12 1.51
C GLU A 321 -23.55 -5.36 0.20
N LYS A 322 -23.59 -4.01 0.26
CA LYS A 322 -23.63 -3.19 -0.95
C LYS A 322 -22.31 -3.23 -1.69
N ILE A 323 -21.20 -3.25 -0.97
CA ILE A 323 -19.86 -3.43 -1.56
C ILE A 323 -19.75 -4.83 -2.18
N LEU A 324 -20.28 -5.86 -1.52
CA LEU A 324 -20.30 -7.21 -2.04
C LEU A 324 -21.16 -7.32 -3.32
N GLU A 325 -22.34 -6.70 -3.36
CA GLU A 325 -23.19 -6.65 -4.56
C GLU A 325 -22.43 -6.05 -5.75
N ILE A 326 -21.76 -4.90 -5.53
CA ILE A 326 -20.91 -4.26 -6.55
C ILE A 326 -19.76 -5.19 -6.95
N GLY A 327 -19.09 -5.81 -5.98
CA GLY A 327 -17.99 -6.74 -6.21
C GLY A 327 -18.40 -7.95 -7.06
N MET A 328 -19.54 -8.56 -6.76
CA MET A 328 -20.07 -9.70 -7.53
C MET A 328 -20.46 -9.30 -8.96
N ALA A 329 -21.05 -8.11 -9.14
CA ALA A 329 -21.36 -7.59 -10.48
C ALA A 329 -20.08 -7.33 -11.29
N GLN A 330 -19.06 -6.73 -10.68
CA GLN A 330 -17.75 -6.50 -11.32
C GLN A 330 -17.02 -7.83 -11.62
N LEU A 331 -17.12 -8.82 -10.73
CA LEU A 331 -16.54 -10.15 -10.94
C LEU A 331 -17.13 -10.81 -12.19
N LYS A 332 -18.44 -10.76 -12.34
CA LYS A 332 -19.12 -11.30 -13.53
C LYS A 332 -18.71 -10.55 -14.80
N ALA A 333 -18.64 -9.22 -14.74
CA ALA A 333 -18.22 -8.41 -15.88
C ALA A 333 -16.77 -8.71 -16.30
N GLU A 334 -15.86 -8.90 -15.34
CA GLU A 334 -14.46 -9.22 -15.65
C GLU A 334 -14.29 -10.66 -16.17
N GLN A 335 -15.11 -11.63 -15.71
CA GLN A 335 -15.18 -12.97 -16.31
C GLN A 335 -15.62 -12.91 -17.77
N ASP A 336 -16.56 -12.03 -18.11
CA ASP A 336 -17.00 -11.84 -19.50
C ASP A 336 -15.87 -11.21 -20.34
N VAL A 337 -15.14 -10.23 -19.79
CA VAL A 337 -13.94 -9.63 -20.43
C VAL A 337 -12.87 -10.70 -20.70
N PHE A 338 -12.59 -11.57 -19.71
CA PHE A 338 -11.64 -12.67 -19.84
C PHE A 338 -12.06 -13.64 -20.96
N ALA A 339 -13.34 -14.05 -20.97
CA ALA A 339 -13.88 -14.95 -21.98
C ALA A 339 -13.89 -14.35 -23.39
N GLU A 340 -14.27 -13.07 -23.53
CA GLU A 340 -14.26 -12.39 -24.83
C GLU A 340 -12.84 -12.16 -25.37
N ALA A 341 -11.87 -11.90 -24.48
CA ALA A 341 -10.47 -11.84 -24.90
C ALA A 341 -9.96 -13.21 -25.38
N ALA A 342 -10.32 -14.29 -24.69
CA ALA A 342 -9.97 -15.64 -25.11
C ALA A 342 -10.53 -15.99 -26.50
N LYS A 343 -11.80 -15.66 -26.80
CA LYS A 343 -12.42 -15.88 -28.13
C LYS A 343 -11.69 -15.16 -29.25
N LYS A 344 -11.14 -13.98 -28.99
CA LYS A 344 -10.35 -13.22 -29.99
C LYS A 344 -8.99 -13.88 -30.29
N ILE A 345 -8.47 -14.69 -29.38
CA ILE A 345 -7.21 -15.40 -29.53
C ILE A 345 -7.43 -16.75 -30.21
N ASP A 346 -8.33 -17.56 -29.66
CA ASP A 346 -8.74 -18.87 -30.22
C ASP A 346 -10.20 -19.17 -29.85
N PRO A 347 -11.14 -19.00 -30.83
CA PRO A 347 -12.57 -19.22 -30.56
C PRO A 347 -12.96 -20.68 -30.33
N ASN A 348 -12.06 -21.64 -30.59
CA ASN A 348 -12.34 -23.08 -30.49
C ASN A 348 -11.95 -23.68 -29.13
N LYS A 349 -11.35 -22.87 -28.24
CA LYS A 349 -10.88 -23.29 -26.92
C LYS A 349 -11.61 -22.59 -25.79
N SER A 350 -11.68 -23.25 -24.65
CA SER A 350 -12.17 -22.61 -23.42
C SER A 350 -11.23 -21.47 -22.98
N PRO A 351 -11.72 -20.46 -22.23
CA PRO A 351 -10.88 -19.37 -21.76
C PRO A 351 -9.66 -19.84 -20.97
N THR A 352 -9.81 -20.88 -20.14
CA THR A 352 -8.71 -21.43 -19.34
C THR A 352 -7.67 -22.17 -20.20
N GLU A 353 -8.07 -22.85 -21.28
CA GLU A 353 -7.14 -23.45 -22.22
C GLU A 353 -6.36 -22.39 -23.02
N VAL A 354 -7.02 -21.30 -23.43
CA VAL A 354 -6.35 -20.17 -24.08
C VAL A 354 -5.35 -19.53 -23.12
N PHE A 355 -5.72 -19.35 -21.85
CA PHE A 355 -4.82 -18.76 -20.87
C PHE A 355 -3.58 -19.63 -20.63
N LYS A 356 -3.73 -20.95 -20.56
CA LYS A 356 -2.60 -21.90 -20.49
C LYS A 356 -1.65 -21.77 -21.69
N GLN A 357 -2.17 -21.48 -22.88
CA GLN A 357 -1.33 -21.18 -24.06
C GLN A 357 -0.54 -19.88 -23.86
N ILE A 358 -1.18 -18.83 -23.36
CA ILE A 358 -0.51 -17.57 -23.03
C ILE A 358 0.60 -17.80 -22.00
N GLN A 359 0.32 -18.60 -20.99
CA GLN A 359 1.29 -18.94 -19.94
C GLN A 359 2.53 -19.68 -20.48
N SER A 360 2.43 -20.40 -21.60
CA SER A 360 3.59 -21.04 -22.25
C SER A 360 4.48 -20.06 -23.02
N GLU A 361 4.05 -18.82 -23.22
CA GLU A 361 4.83 -17.76 -23.87
C GLU A 361 5.66 -17.00 -22.81
N HIS A 362 6.69 -17.63 -22.26
CA HIS A 362 7.53 -17.10 -21.18
C HIS A 362 9.03 -17.09 -21.56
N PRO A 363 9.87 -16.31 -20.87
CA PRO A 363 11.30 -16.34 -21.07
C PRO A 363 11.93 -17.66 -20.57
N THR A 364 13.10 -17.99 -21.06
CA THR A 364 13.95 -19.00 -20.43
C THR A 364 14.53 -18.47 -19.11
N PRO A 365 15.00 -19.34 -18.19
CA PRO A 365 15.55 -18.92 -16.89
C PRO A 365 16.59 -17.79 -16.98
N ASP A 366 17.52 -17.88 -17.93
CA ASP A 366 18.58 -16.89 -18.17
C ASP A 366 18.09 -15.59 -18.80
N LYS A 367 16.89 -15.57 -19.41
CA LYS A 367 16.29 -14.42 -20.05
C LYS A 367 15.29 -13.66 -19.16
N LEU A 368 14.83 -14.26 -18.07
CA LEU A 368 13.78 -13.66 -17.24
C LEU A 368 14.12 -12.21 -16.83
N ILE A 369 15.24 -11.99 -16.18
CA ILE A 369 15.65 -10.66 -15.72
C ILE A 369 15.91 -9.68 -16.88
N PRO A 370 16.67 -10.04 -17.93
CA PRO A 370 16.86 -9.18 -19.11
C PRO A 370 15.55 -8.83 -19.82
N ASP A 371 14.62 -9.76 -19.98
CA ASP A 371 13.36 -9.53 -20.68
C ASP A 371 12.42 -8.65 -19.87
N VAL A 372 12.33 -8.85 -18.55
CA VAL A 372 11.59 -7.94 -17.66
C VAL A 372 12.17 -6.53 -17.71
N ALA A 373 13.50 -6.38 -17.70
CA ALA A 373 14.13 -5.06 -17.79
C ALA A 373 13.81 -4.36 -19.13
N LYS A 374 13.82 -5.10 -20.23
CA LYS A 374 13.41 -4.60 -21.56
C LYS A 374 11.91 -4.24 -21.61
N GLY A 375 11.05 -5.06 -21.00
CA GLY A 375 9.62 -4.78 -20.84
C GLY A 375 9.39 -3.48 -20.07
N LEU A 376 10.11 -3.29 -18.96
CA LEU A 376 10.00 -2.09 -18.13
C LEU A 376 10.36 -0.80 -18.89
N ASP A 377 11.42 -0.82 -19.73
CA ASP A 377 11.78 0.31 -20.59
C ASP A 377 10.69 0.60 -21.64
N LYS A 378 10.06 -0.42 -22.21
CA LYS A 378 8.92 -0.30 -23.12
C LYS A 378 7.71 0.34 -22.43
N ILE A 379 7.37 -0.14 -21.23
CA ILE A 379 6.26 0.38 -20.43
C ILE A 379 6.49 1.86 -20.10
N ARG A 380 7.67 2.22 -19.59
CA ARG A 380 8.01 3.63 -19.29
C ARG A 380 7.90 4.53 -20.53
N LYS A 381 8.42 4.09 -21.67
CA LYS A 381 8.31 4.85 -22.94
C LYS A 381 6.85 5.06 -23.32
N TYR A 382 6.01 4.06 -23.16
CA TYR A 382 4.57 4.14 -23.43
C TYR A 382 3.90 5.20 -22.55
N VAL A 383 4.10 5.15 -21.25
CA VAL A 383 3.55 6.12 -20.28
C VAL A 383 3.91 7.56 -20.67
N VAL A 384 5.18 7.80 -21.03
CA VAL A 384 5.67 9.14 -21.39
C VAL A 384 5.11 9.60 -22.74
N SER A 385 5.15 8.75 -23.77
CA SER A 385 4.72 9.12 -25.13
C SER A 385 3.21 9.31 -25.27
N HIS A 386 2.41 8.68 -24.40
CA HIS A 386 0.94 8.81 -24.39
C HIS A 386 0.45 9.82 -23.35
N HIS A 387 1.35 10.53 -22.68
CA HIS A 387 1.00 11.54 -21.67
C HIS A 387 0.02 11.01 -20.61
N LEU A 388 0.26 9.77 -20.11
CA LEU A 388 -0.66 9.15 -19.15
C LEU A 388 -0.50 9.74 -17.76
N VAL A 389 0.73 9.93 -17.30
CA VAL A 389 1.10 10.58 -16.04
C VAL A 389 2.52 11.14 -16.17
N SER A 390 2.85 12.22 -15.50
CA SER A 390 4.23 12.70 -15.45
C SER A 390 5.09 11.80 -14.54
N ILE A 391 6.38 11.69 -14.86
CA ILE A 391 7.35 10.97 -14.04
C ILE A 391 8.30 12.02 -13.46
N PRO A 392 8.15 12.40 -12.18
CA PRO A 392 8.83 13.58 -11.61
C PRO A 392 10.32 13.34 -11.28
N SER A 393 10.90 12.20 -11.67
CA SER A 393 12.31 11.88 -11.43
C SER A 393 12.90 11.11 -12.59
N GLU A 394 14.18 11.38 -12.89
CA GLU A 394 14.96 10.59 -13.86
C GLU A 394 15.64 9.35 -13.23
N ILE A 395 15.57 9.19 -11.92
CA ILE A 395 15.98 7.95 -11.25
C ILE A 395 15.05 6.83 -11.72
N ARG A 396 15.63 5.77 -12.26
CA ARG A 396 14.86 4.63 -12.78
C ARG A 396 14.89 3.46 -11.82
N ALA A 397 13.80 2.73 -11.74
CA ALA A 397 13.78 1.43 -11.09
C ALA A 397 14.76 0.48 -11.81
N LYS A 398 15.69 -0.10 -11.07
CA LYS A 398 16.67 -1.07 -11.60
C LYS A 398 16.10 -2.47 -11.40
N VAL A 399 15.87 -3.21 -12.50
CA VAL A 399 15.46 -4.61 -12.39
C VAL A 399 16.65 -5.44 -11.88
N LYS A 400 16.41 -6.22 -10.85
CA LYS A 400 17.39 -7.13 -10.26
C LYS A 400 16.73 -8.44 -9.86
N GLU A 401 17.55 -9.48 -9.74
CA GLU A 401 17.11 -10.68 -9.06
C GLU A 401 16.72 -10.37 -7.62
N THR A 402 15.64 -10.99 -7.17
CA THR A 402 15.28 -10.96 -5.76
C THR A 402 16.45 -11.49 -4.94
N PRO A 403 16.91 -10.78 -3.90
CA PRO A 403 17.94 -11.27 -2.99
C PRO A 403 17.57 -12.65 -2.45
N GLN A 404 18.55 -13.55 -2.27
CA GLN A 404 18.31 -14.95 -1.89
C GLN A 404 17.39 -15.07 -0.67
N TYR A 405 17.56 -14.20 0.32
CA TYR A 405 16.78 -14.19 1.54
C TYR A 405 15.31 -13.76 1.37
N LEU A 406 14.92 -13.27 0.18
CA LEU A 406 13.53 -12.90 -0.14
C LEU A 406 12.89 -13.86 -1.14
N ARG A 407 13.66 -14.76 -1.77
CA ARG A 407 13.17 -15.59 -2.88
C ARG A 407 12.06 -16.55 -2.46
N ALA A 408 12.14 -17.09 -1.25
CA ALA A 408 11.12 -18.00 -0.73
C ALA A 408 9.73 -17.33 -0.59
N THR A 409 9.67 -16.03 -0.69
CA THR A 409 8.60 -15.23 -0.15
C THR A 409 8.14 -14.11 -1.10
N SER A 410 8.89 -13.85 -2.19
CA SER A 410 8.59 -12.80 -3.15
C SER A 410 8.65 -13.31 -4.58
N PHE A 411 7.56 -13.14 -5.31
CA PHE A 411 7.52 -13.39 -6.75
C PHE A 411 8.16 -12.22 -7.52
N ALA A 412 7.67 -11.02 -7.27
CA ALA A 412 8.24 -9.76 -7.72
C ALA A 412 7.85 -8.66 -6.72
N SER A 413 8.68 -7.65 -6.56
CA SER A 413 8.39 -6.55 -5.64
C SER A 413 9.14 -5.28 -6.00
N MET A 414 8.49 -4.14 -5.76
CA MET A 414 9.15 -2.84 -5.85
C MET A 414 9.77 -2.46 -4.51
N ASP A 415 11.05 -2.12 -4.50
CA ASP A 415 11.75 -1.57 -3.35
C ASP A 415 12.19 -0.13 -3.63
N THR A 416 11.56 0.80 -2.93
CA THR A 416 11.81 2.25 -3.04
C THR A 416 12.39 2.81 -1.75
N PRO A 417 13.22 3.87 -1.80
CA PRO A 417 13.76 4.50 -0.58
C PRO A 417 12.68 5.20 0.27
N GLY A 418 12.82 5.32 1.59
CA GLY A 418 11.92 6.03 2.54
C GLY A 418 11.74 7.53 2.27
N PRO A 419 10.58 8.18 2.65
CA PRO A 419 10.26 9.58 2.32
C PRO A 419 11.26 10.58 2.81
N PHE A 420 12.05 10.17 3.73
CA PHE A 420 13.06 11.00 4.36
C PHE A 420 14.47 10.46 4.11
N GLU A 421 14.61 9.37 3.31
CA GLU A 421 15.90 8.79 2.94
C GLU A 421 16.69 9.74 2.02
N LYS A 422 17.92 10.06 2.40
CA LYS A 422 18.79 11.01 1.68
C LYS A 422 20.06 10.38 1.11
N ARG A 423 20.36 9.13 1.46
CA ARG A 423 21.63 8.46 1.14
C ARG A 423 21.44 7.31 0.15
N ALA A 424 20.55 6.38 0.46
CA ALA A 424 20.27 5.20 -0.35
C ALA A 424 19.05 5.44 -1.25
N THR A 425 19.19 6.28 -2.27
CA THR A 425 18.09 6.78 -3.11
C THR A 425 17.78 5.90 -4.32
N GLU A 426 18.48 4.77 -4.51
CA GLU A 426 18.15 3.87 -5.61
C GLU A 426 16.86 3.12 -5.35
N ALA A 427 16.15 2.83 -6.45
CA ALA A 427 14.95 2.02 -6.48
C ALA A 427 15.21 0.70 -7.23
N TYR A 428 14.69 -0.40 -6.69
CA TYR A 428 14.88 -1.73 -7.25
C TYR A 428 13.53 -2.40 -7.51
N TYR A 429 13.35 -2.91 -8.71
CA TYR A 429 12.31 -3.85 -9.04
C TYR A 429 12.91 -5.25 -8.98
N TYR A 430 12.61 -5.97 -7.92
CA TYR A 430 13.08 -7.32 -7.72
C TYR A 430 12.17 -8.32 -8.41
N VAL A 431 12.78 -9.29 -9.11
CA VAL A 431 12.11 -10.39 -9.79
C VAL A 431 12.79 -11.68 -9.36
N THR A 432 12.00 -12.65 -8.91
CA THR A 432 12.55 -13.91 -8.39
C THR A 432 12.84 -14.89 -9.53
N PRO A 433 14.12 -15.27 -9.76
CA PRO A 433 14.47 -16.25 -10.76
C PRO A 433 14.13 -17.67 -10.29
N THR A 434 14.22 -18.63 -11.21
CA THR A 434 14.22 -20.06 -10.85
C THR A 434 15.50 -20.40 -10.09
N GLU A 435 15.42 -21.36 -9.15
CA GLU A 435 16.61 -21.89 -8.49
C GLU A 435 17.24 -23.04 -9.30
N ASN A 436 18.58 -23.13 -9.27
CA ASN A 436 19.30 -24.16 -10.03
C ASN A 436 18.93 -25.59 -9.61
N GLU A 437 18.66 -25.78 -8.32
CA GLU A 437 18.35 -27.05 -7.69
C GLU A 437 16.92 -27.53 -7.93
N TRP A 438 16.04 -26.67 -8.47
CA TRP A 438 14.67 -27.06 -8.74
C TRP A 438 14.60 -28.07 -9.89
N PRO A 439 13.69 -29.07 -9.80
CA PRO A 439 13.37 -29.92 -10.94
C PRO A 439 12.88 -29.08 -12.14
N GLU A 440 13.19 -29.54 -13.36
CA GLU A 440 12.78 -28.80 -14.58
C GLU A 440 11.28 -28.52 -14.65
N LYS A 441 10.43 -29.44 -14.19
CA LYS A 441 9.00 -29.21 -14.09
C LYS A 441 8.65 -28.01 -13.20
N GLN A 442 9.32 -27.86 -12.07
CA GLN A 442 9.09 -26.73 -11.17
C GLN A 442 9.59 -25.40 -11.76
N LYS A 443 10.74 -25.42 -12.46
CA LYS A 443 11.24 -24.26 -13.19
C LYS A 443 10.25 -23.82 -14.27
N GLU A 444 9.71 -24.76 -15.01
CA GLU A 444 8.69 -24.50 -16.03
C GLU A 444 7.43 -23.90 -15.42
N GLU A 445 6.86 -24.54 -14.38
CA GLU A 445 5.69 -24.03 -13.65
C GLU A 445 5.93 -22.60 -13.11
N TRP A 446 7.14 -22.30 -12.64
CA TRP A 446 7.54 -20.96 -12.19
C TRP A 446 7.54 -19.95 -13.34
N LEU A 447 8.13 -20.32 -14.47
CA LEU A 447 8.23 -19.44 -15.64
C LEU A 447 6.88 -19.15 -16.29
N THR A 448 5.92 -20.10 -16.25
CA THR A 448 4.55 -19.87 -16.77
C THR A 448 3.86 -18.72 -16.04
N ALA A 449 4.15 -18.50 -14.74
CA ALA A 449 3.66 -17.34 -14.00
C ALA A 449 4.32 -16.03 -14.45
N PHE A 450 5.56 -16.10 -14.99
CA PHE A 450 6.28 -14.97 -15.60
C PHE A 450 6.11 -14.91 -17.13
N ASN A 451 4.99 -15.41 -17.68
CA ASN A 451 4.73 -15.19 -19.10
C ASN A 451 4.80 -13.70 -19.44
N TYR A 452 5.14 -13.37 -20.70
CA TYR A 452 5.43 -11.99 -21.11
C TYR A 452 4.31 -11.00 -20.80
N TYR A 453 3.07 -11.41 -20.94
CA TYR A 453 1.90 -10.53 -20.75
C TYR A 453 1.63 -10.25 -19.28
N THR A 454 1.61 -11.29 -18.45
CA THR A 454 1.45 -11.15 -17.00
C THR A 454 2.63 -10.40 -16.39
N SER A 455 3.88 -10.65 -16.84
CA SER A 455 5.07 -9.93 -16.39
C SER A 455 5.00 -8.43 -16.69
N ASP A 456 4.49 -8.04 -17.86
CA ASP A 456 4.29 -6.63 -18.20
C ASP A 456 3.17 -6.01 -17.34
N ILE A 457 2.05 -6.72 -17.06
CA ILE A 457 0.97 -6.24 -16.18
C ILE A 457 1.48 -6.09 -14.73
N THR A 458 2.23 -7.05 -14.22
CA THR A 458 2.89 -6.95 -12.90
C THR A 458 3.88 -5.77 -12.87
N SER A 459 4.67 -5.57 -13.94
CA SER A 459 5.59 -4.43 -14.04
C SER A 459 4.87 -3.08 -14.09
N ILE A 460 3.68 -3.01 -14.68
CA ILE A 460 2.80 -1.84 -14.64
C ILE A 460 2.36 -1.57 -13.21
N HIS A 461 1.89 -2.58 -12.49
CA HIS A 461 1.49 -2.48 -11.08
C HIS A 461 2.62 -2.00 -10.19
N GLU A 462 3.77 -2.65 -10.27
CA GLU A 462 4.90 -2.39 -9.38
C GLU A 462 5.62 -1.08 -9.72
N THR A 463 5.73 -0.73 -11.02
CA THR A 463 6.65 0.34 -11.42
C THR A 463 5.99 1.48 -12.18
N TYR A 464 5.72 1.33 -13.50
CA TYR A 464 5.27 2.40 -14.37
C TYR A 464 3.89 2.10 -15.00
N PRO A 465 2.86 2.88 -14.68
CA PRO A 465 2.82 4.03 -13.77
C PRO A 465 2.38 3.71 -12.33
N GLY A 466 2.44 2.45 -11.89
CA GLY A 466 1.97 1.97 -10.59
C GLY A 466 2.74 2.53 -9.38
N HIS A 467 3.08 1.66 -8.44
CA HIS A 467 3.65 2.04 -7.14
C HIS A 467 4.86 2.96 -7.24
N TYR A 468 5.83 2.67 -8.11
CA TYR A 468 7.04 3.49 -8.20
C TYR A 468 6.72 4.94 -8.60
N VAL A 469 5.86 5.14 -9.58
CA VAL A 469 5.46 6.50 -10.00
C VAL A 469 4.64 7.20 -8.91
N GLN A 470 3.75 6.48 -8.22
CA GLN A 470 3.01 7.01 -7.07
C GLN A 470 3.96 7.53 -5.99
N PHE A 471 4.98 6.75 -5.63
CA PHE A 471 5.97 7.17 -4.66
C PHE A 471 6.87 8.31 -5.16
N LEU A 472 7.22 8.37 -6.44
CA LEU A 472 7.94 9.51 -7.00
C LEU A 472 7.13 10.81 -6.92
N HIS A 473 5.82 10.75 -7.18
CA HIS A 473 4.93 11.90 -7.00
C HIS A 473 4.84 12.34 -5.55
N LEU A 474 4.61 11.41 -4.63
CA LEU A 474 4.61 11.70 -3.21
C LEU A 474 5.93 12.36 -2.76
N ASN A 475 7.09 11.96 -3.32
CA ASN A 475 8.40 12.56 -3.05
C ASN A 475 8.52 13.99 -3.54
N ALA A 476 8.07 14.23 -4.76
CA ALA A 476 8.15 15.53 -5.40
C ALA A 476 7.06 16.50 -4.90
N SER A 477 5.96 15.97 -4.35
CA SER A 477 4.81 16.76 -3.90
C SER A 477 5.14 17.60 -2.65
N PRO A 478 4.42 18.72 -2.45
CA PRO A 478 4.50 19.53 -1.23
C PRO A 478 3.76 18.85 -0.05
N ALA A 479 3.54 17.55 -0.08
CA ALA A 479 2.84 16.78 0.95
C ALA A 479 3.45 17.01 2.34
N THR A 480 2.59 17.05 3.36
CA THR A 480 3.01 17.19 4.76
C THR A 480 3.71 15.92 5.26
N LYS A 481 4.30 15.99 6.45
CA LYS A 481 4.85 14.78 7.09
C LYS A 481 3.76 13.73 7.33
N LEU A 482 2.55 14.14 7.72
CA LEU A 482 1.41 13.25 7.93
C LEU A 482 1.03 12.53 6.64
N GLU A 483 0.83 13.28 5.56
CA GLU A 483 0.53 12.74 4.23
C GLU A 483 1.63 11.79 3.72
N LYS A 484 2.87 11.95 4.18
CA LYS A 484 4.01 11.10 3.84
C LYS A 484 4.17 9.87 4.72
N ILE A 485 3.66 9.87 5.91
CA ILE A 485 3.79 8.77 6.88
C ILE A 485 2.55 7.87 6.84
N PHE A 486 1.36 8.46 6.76
CA PHE A 486 0.09 7.74 6.88
C PHE A 486 -0.61 7.63 5.52
N GLY A 487 -0.58 6.42 4.94
CA GLY A 487 -1.20 6.12 3.66
C GLY A 487 -2.44 5.24 3.77
N SER A 488 -3.39 5.43 2.85
CA SER A 488 -4.55 4.57 2.65
C SER A 488 -4.17 3.32 1.88
N TYR A 489 -4.57 2.15 2.39
CA TYR A 489 -4.38 0.88 1.69
C TYR A 489 -5.15 0.87 0.36
N ALA A 490 -6.40 1.36 0.37
CA ALA A 490 -7.22 1.46 -0.83
C ALA A 490 -6.60 2.39 -1.88
N PHE A 491 -5.94 3.48 -1.48
CA PHE A 491 -5.31 4.36 -2.47
C PHE A 491 -4.01 3.77 -3.01
N ILE A 492 -3.15 3.21 -2.17
CA ILE A 492 -1.87 2.65 -2.60
C ILE A 492 -2.08 1.49 -3.58
N GLU A 493 -2.84 0.47 -3.17
CA GLU A 493 -3.08 -0.72 -3.99
C GLU A 493 -4.10 -0.46 -5.10
N GLY A 494 -5.10 0.36 -4.80
CA GLY A 494 -6.10 0.75 -5.79
C GLY A 494 -5.50 1.52 -6.95
N TRP A 495 -4.52 2.39 -6.73
CA TRP A 495 -3.79 3.07 -7.79
C TRP A 495 -3.05 2.08 -8.70
N ALA A 496 -2.24 1.19 -8.12
CA ALA A 496 -1.48 0.21 -8.88
C ALA A 496 -2.40 -0.71 -9.70
N HIS A 497 -3.48 -1.20 -9.08
CA HIS A 497 -4.49 -2.03 -9.75
C HIS A 497 -5.31 -1.27 -10.79
N TYR A 498 -5.57 0.03 -10.58
CA TYR A 498 -6.16 0.91 -11.59
C TYR A 498 -5.23 1.07 -12.81
N CYS A 499 -3.93 1.22 -12.57
CA CYS A 499 -2.93 1.36 -13.63
C CYS A 499 -2.89 0.16 -14.58
N GLU A 500 -3.05 -1.07 -14.09
CA GLU A 500 -3.13 -2.28 -14.92
C GLU A 500 -4.23 -2.15 -15.98
N LYS A 501 -5.44 -1.82 -15.54
CA LYS A 501 -6.59 -1.64 -16.44
C LYS A 501 -6.42 -0.43 -17.33
N MET A 502 -6.05 0.71 -16.78
CA MET A 502 -5.88 1.96 -17.50
C MET A 502 -4.89 1.83 -18.65
N MET A 503 -3.73 1.22 -18.43
CA MET A 503 -2.72 1.02 -19.47
C MET A 503 -3.25 0.21 -20.65
N VAL A 504 -3.98 -0.87 -20.38
CA VAL A 504 -4.56 -1.71 -21.44
C VAL A 504 -5.73 -1.01 -22.13
N ASP A 505 -6.53 -0.23 -21.41
CA ASP A 505 -7.62 0.59 -21.98
C ASP A 505 -7.08 1.69 -22.90
N GLU A 506 -5.91 2.27 -22.57
CA GLU A 506 -5.21 3.27 -23.41
C GLU A 506 -4.39 2.63 -24.54
N GLY A 507 -4.52 1.31 -24.76
CA GLY A 507 -3.97 0.60 -25.91
C GLY A 507 -2.60 -0.05 -25.71
N PHE A 508 -2.07 -0.11 -24.49
CA PHE A 508 -0.82 -0.82 -24.23
C PHE A 508 -0.92 -2.29 -24.65
N GLY A 509 0.10 -2.78 -25.35
CA GLY A 509 0.16 -4.16 -25.86
C GLY A 509 -0.59 -4.38 -27.17
N GLY A 510 -1.43 -3.45 -27.57
CA GLY A 510 -2.24 -3.53 -28.76
C GLY A 510 -1.75 -2.68 -29.92
N ALA A 511 -2.67 -2.26 -30.70
CA ALA A 511 -2.48 -1.51 -31.91
C ALA A 511 -2.67 -0.02 -31.66
N ASN A 512 -1.58 0.71 -31.50
CA ASN A 512 -1.57 2.15 -31.72
C ASN A 512 -1.37 2.46 -33.22
N SER A 513 -1.63 1.49 -34.11
CA SER A 513 -1.60 1.63 -35.55
C SER A 513 -2.99 2.00 -36.04
N SER A 514 -3.06 2.96 -36.95
CA SER A 514 -4.29 3.31 -37.66
C SER A 514 -4.86 2.14 -38.50
N THR A 515 -4.07 1.10 -38.70
CA THR A 515 -4.44 -0.15 -39.39
C THR A 515 -3.87 -1.36 -38.60
N PRO A 516 -4.54 -1.81 -37.52
CA PRO A 516 -4.10 -2.97 -36.75
C PRO A 516 -4.10 -4.23 -37.61
N THR A 517 -3.04 -5.03 -37.49
CA THR A 517 -3.00 -6.38 -38.05
C THR A 517 -3.79 -7.36 -37.16
N GLU A 518 -4.08 -8.55 -37.68
CA GLU A 518 -4.68 -9.63 -36.89
C GLU A 518 -3.79 -10.03 -35.70
N ASP A 519 -2.48 -10.04 -35.90
CA ASP A 519 -1.50 -10.33 -34.85
C ASP A 519 -1.49 -9.24 -33.76
N ASP A 520 -1.67 -7.96 -34.13
CA ASP A 520 -1.82 -6.86 -33.18
C ASP A 520 -3.10 -7.04 -32.34
N ALA A 521 -4.20 -7.42 -32.95
CA ALA A 521 -5.47 -7.67 -32.27
C ALA A 521 -5.36 -8.86 -31.29
N LYS A 522 -4.71 -9.95 -31.71
CA LYS A 522 -4.45 -11.10 -30.85
C LYS A 522 -3.54 -10.74 -29.68
N ARG A 523 -2.48 -9.96 -29.92
CA ARG A 523 -1.57 -9.48 -28.88
C ARG A 523 -2.32 -8.60 -27.86
N ALA A 524 -3.15 -7.66 -28.32
CA ALA A 524 -4.00 -6.85 -27.47
C ALA A 524 -4.94 -7.70 -26.60
N ALA A 525 -5.52 -8.75 -27.20
CA ALA A 525 -6.39 -9.67 -26.47
C ALA A 525 -5.62 -10.47 -25.40
N LYS A 526 -4.36 -10.86 -25.64
CA LYS A 526 -3.51 -11.53 -24.64
C LYS A 526 -3.21 -10.61 -23.44
N TYR A 527 -2.87 -9.33 -23.68
CA TYR A 527 -2.70 -8.35 -22.60
C TYR A 527 -3.99 -8.11 -21.83
N ARG A 528 -5.13 -8.01 -22.52
CA ARG A 528 -6.44 -7.89 -21.88
C ARG A 528 -6.74 -9.10 -21.01
N MET A 529 -6.41 -10.30 -21.48
CA MET A 529 -6.63 -11.54 -20.73
C MET A 529 -5.75 -11.62 -19.49
N ALA A 530 -4.46 -11.24 -19.59
CA ALA A 530 -3.56 -11.18 -18.45
C ALA A 530 -3.99 -10.14 -17.41
N GLN A 531 -4.47 -8.97 -17.85
CA GLN A 531 -5.01 -7.94 -16.96
C GLN A 531 -6.31 -8.42 -16.27
N ALA A 532 -7.19 -9.11 -17.01
CA ALA A 532 -8.43 -9.63 -16.46
C ALA A 532 -8.16 -10.74 -15.43
N ASP A 533 -7.19 -11.62 -15.64
CA ASP A 533 -6.74 -12.63 -14.67
C ASP A 533 -6.33 -11.99 -13.32
N GLU A 534 -5.52 -10.93 -13.40
CA GLU A 534 -5.11 -10.17 -12.21
C GLU A 534 -6.31 -9.47 -11.52
N ALA A 535 -7.27 -8.98 -12.31
CA ALA A 535 -8.47 -8.35 -11.78
C ALA A 535 -9.42 -9.37 -11.12
N LEU A 536 -9.57 -10.55 -11.70
CA LEU A 536 -10.40 -11.63 -11.15
C LEU A 536 -9.92 -12.06 -9.76
N LEU A 537 -8.62 -12.22 -9.57
CA LEU A 537 -8.06 -12.52 -8.24
C LEU A 537 -8.47 -11.46 -7.21
N ARG A 538 -8.28 -10.18 -7.53
CA ARG A 538 -8.56 -9.09 -6.59
C ARG A 538 -10.04 -8.86 -6.36
N LEU A 539 -10.89 -9.17 -7.33
CA LEU A 539 -12.34 -9.22 -7.16
C LEU A 539 -12.77 -10.38 -6.25
N CYS A 540 -12.15 -11.55 -6.40
CA CYS A 540 -12.36 -12.66 -5.46
C CYS A 540 -11.94 -12.28 -4.04
N ARG A 541 -10.79 -11.60 -3.86
CA ARG A 541 -10.37 -11.06 -2.55
C ARG A 541 -11.43 -10.14 -1.95
N LEU A 542 -12.01 -9.23 -2.74
CA LEU A 542 -13.07 -8.34 -2.25
C LEU A 542 -14.29 -9.12 -1.76
N CYS A 543 -14.77 -10.04 -2.57
CA CYS A 543 -15.96 -10.82 -2.23
C CYS A 543 -15.71 -11.76 -1.03
N VAL A 544 -14.58 -12.44 -1.01
CA VAL A 544 -14.21 -13.40 0.04
C VAL A 544 -13.94 -12.69 1.36
N SER A 545 -13.26 -11.54 1.37
CA SER A 545 -13.08 -10.75 2.60
C SER A 545 -14.41 -10.48 3.29
N ILE A 546 -15.37 -9.92 2.56
CA ILE A 546 -16.69 -9.61 3.12
C ILE A 546 -17.38 -10.88 3.61
N LYS A 547 -17.40 -11.94 2.79
CA LYS A 547 -18.09 -13.19 3.14
C LYS A 547 -17.47 -13.91 4.34
N LEU A 548 -16.13 -13.95 4.45
CA LEU A 548 -15.43 -14.53 5.60
C LEU A 548 -15.78 -13.80 6.89
N HIS A 549 -15.77 -12.48 6.85
CA HIS A 549 -15.88 -11.65 8.06
C HIS A 549 -17.33 -11.30 8.45
N THR A 550 -18.28 -11.33 7.51
CA THR A 550 -19.68 -10.92 7.80
C THR A 550 -20.69 -12.04 7.61
N GLN A 551 -20.40 -13.06 6.78
CA GLN A 551 -21.35 -14.11 6.39
C GLN A 551 -20.95 -15.52 6.86
N LYS A 552 -19.94 -15.63 7.71
CA LYS A 552 -19.44 -16.92 8.26
C LYS A 552 -18.99 -17.92 7.18
N MET A 553 -18.52 -17.44 6.02
CA MET A 553 -17.96 -18.28 4.99
C MET A 553 -16.81 -19.12 5.57
N SER A 554 -16.80 -20.41 5.32
CA SER A 554 -15.71 -21.30 5.74
C SER A 554 -14.49 -21.15 4.82
N LEU A 555 -13.33 -21.62 5.29
CA LEU A 555 -12.11 -21.65 4.47
C LEU A 555 -12.24 -22.55 3.23
N ASP A 556 -13.02 -23.63 3.32
CA ASP A 556 -13.23 -24.54 2.19
C ASP A 556 -14.14 -23.90 1.13
N GLU A 557 -15.21 -23.20 1.57
CA GLU A 557 -16.05 -22.40 0.67
C GLU A 557 -15.27 -21.23 0.04
N ALA A 558 -14.40 -20.57 0.79
CA ALA A 558 -13.55 -19.51 0.27
C ALA A 558 -12.54 -20.07 -0.76
N THR A 559 -11.91 -21.20 -0.47
CA THR A 559 -11.01 -21.89 -1.42
C THR A 559 -11.74 -22.22 -2.71
N LYS A 560 -12.93 -22.81 -2.58
CA LYS A 560 -13.77 -23.13 -3.75
C LYS A 560 -14.19 -21.86 -4.51
N PHE A 561 -14.46 -20.76 -3.82
CA PHE A 561 -14.82 -19.50 -4.46
C PHE A 561 -13.67 -18.98 -5.37
N PHE A 562 -12.42 -19.05 -4.92
CA PHE A 562 -11.25 -18.69 -5.75
C PHE A 562 -11.10 -19.66 -6.94
N GLN A 563 -11.28 -20.96 -6.74
CA GLN A 563 -11.21 -21.93 -7.83
C GLN A 563 -12.27 -21.66 -8.92
N ASP A 564 -13.52 -21.44 -8.49
CA ASP A 564 -14.65 -21.29 -9.41
C ASP A 564 -14.68 -19.94 -10.14
N ASN A 565 -14.14 -18.87 -9.53
CA ASN A 565 -14.35 -17.51 -10.00
C ASN A 565 -13.10 -16.81 -10.54
N CYS A 566 -11.90 -17.21 -10.13
CA CYS A 566 -10.65 -16.73 -10.73
C CYS A 566 -9.75 -17.88 -11.23
N TYR A 567 -10.31 -19.07 -11.35
CA TYR A 567 -9.70 -20.23 -11.99
C TYR A 567 -8.39 -20.72 -11.36
N TYR A 568 -8.19 -20.43 -10.07
CA TYR A 568 -6.99 -20.84 -9.34
C TYR A 568 -7.03 -22.35 -9.05
N GLU A 569 -5.86 -22.96 -9.04
CA GLU A 569 -5.70 -24.34 -8.54
C GLU A 569 -5.92 -24.36 -7.01
N GLU A 570 -6.17 -25.55 -6.46
CA GLU A 570 -6.59 -25.71 -5.06
C GLU A 570 -5.61 -25.08 -4.06
N LYS A 571 -4.30 -25.28 -4.25
CA LYS A 571 -3.29 -24.80 -3.30
C LYS A 571 -3.25 -23.27 -3.24
N PRO A 572 -3.02 -22.52 -4.33
CA PRO A 572 -3.04 -21.06 -4.28
C PRO A 572 -4.41 -20.50 -3.86
N ALA A 573 -5.52 -21.16 -4.25
CA ALA A 573 -6.84 -20.77 -3.78
C ALA A 573 -6.98 -20.90 -2.25
N ARG A 574 -6.42 -21.95 -1.66
CA ARG A 574 -6.39 -22.16 -0.21
C ARG A 574 -5.56 -21.11 0.52
N GLU A 575 -4.43 -20.75 -0.02
CA GLU A 575 -3.53 -19.74 0.54
C GLU A 575 -4.17 -18.35 0.52
N GLU A 576 -4.87 -17.98 -0.55
CA GLU A 576 -5.68 -16.76 -0.62
C GLU A 576 -6.83 -16.76 0.39
N ALA A 577 -7.52 -17.89 0.57
CA ALA A 577 -8.56 -18.03 1.59
C ALA A 577 -8.00 -17.87 3.02
N ILE A 578 -6.84 -18.45 3.30
CA ILE A 578 -6.12 -18.30 4.59
C ILE A 578 -5.74 -16.86 4.82
N ARG A 579 -5.15 -16.18 3.83
CA ARG A 579 -4.81 -14.75 3.90
C ARG A 579 -6.02 -13.91 4.27
N GLY A 580 -7.18 -14.15 3.66
CA GLY A 580 -8.41 -13.43 3.95
C GLY A 580 -8.85 -13.49 5.42
N THR A 581 -8.41 -14.47 6.21
CA THR A 581 -8.78 -14.58 7.63
C THR A 581 -8.11 -13.53 8.52
N PHE A 582 -6.87 -13.12 8.19
CA PHE A 582 -6.08 -12.16 8.98
C PHE A 582 -5.82 -10.83 8.27
N ASP A 583 -6.11 -10.75 6.97
CA ASP A 583 -6.03 -9.53 6.17
C ASP A 583 -7.43 -9.15 5.62
N PRO A 584 -8.34 -8.66 6.49
CA PRO A 584 -9.63 -8.18 6.02
C PRO A 584 -9.49 -7.03 5.02
N GLY A 585 -8.34 -6.34 5.03
CA GLY A 585 -8.05 -5.21 4.16
C GLY A 585 -7.68 -5.57 2.72
N TYR A 586 -7.48 -6.85 2.37
CA TYR A 586 -7.11 -7.20 0.99
C TYR A 586 -8.26 -6.95 -0.04
N LEU A 587 -9.46 -6.61 0.42
CA LEU A 587 -10.51 -6.06 -0.44
C LEU A 587 -10.13 -4.71 -1.07
N ASN A 588 -9.22 -3.97 -0.46
CA ASN A 588 -8.87 -2.59 -0.80
C ASN A 588 -8.22 -2.46 -2.18
N TYR A 589 -7.63 -3.51 -2.73
CA TYR A 589 -7.15 -3.52 -4.13
C TYR A 589 -8.26 -3.13 -5.11
N THR A 590 -9.37 -3.85 -5.07
CA THR A 590 -10.52 -3.58 -5.94
C THR A 590 -11.32 -2.38 -5.48
N LEU A 591 -11.55 -2.23 -4.18
CA LEU A 591 -12.27 -1.09 -3.61
C LEU A 591 -11.62 0.23 -4.05
N GLY A 592 -10.31 0.35 -3.88
CA GLY A 592 -9.55 1.53 -4.28
C GLY A 592 -9.59 1.77 -5.79
N LYS A 593 -9.43 0.72 -6.62
CA LYS A 593 -9.58 0.84 -8.08
C LYS A 593 -10.94 1.41 -8.47
N LEU A 594 -12.02 0.90 -7.89
CA LEU A 594 -13.37 1.36 -8.19
C LEU A 594 -13.58 2.82 -7.75
N GLN A 595 -13.06 3.20 -6.58
CA GLN A 595 -13.11 4.59 -6.10
C GLN A 595 -12.33 5.55 -7.01
N ILE A 596 -11.15 5.14 -7.50
CA ILE A 596 -10.35 5.96 -8.44
C ILE A 596 -11.08 6.09 -9.79
N LEU A 597 -11.66 5.02 -10.30
CA LEU A 597 -12.47 5.07 -11.53
C LEU A 597 -13.66 6.03 -11.38
N LYS A 598 -14.40 5.95 -10.27
CA LYS A 598 -15.52 6.86 -9.98
C LYS A 598 -15.05 8.31 -9.86
N LEU A 599 -13.95 8.56 -9.13
CA LEU A 599 -13.39 9.91 -9.02
C LEU A 599 -12.94 10.45 -10.38
N ARG A 600 -12.32 9.63 -11.21
CA ARG A 600 -11.90 10.01 -12.57
C ARG A 600 -13.10 10.41 -13.43
N ASP A 601 -14.19 9.66 -13.39
CA ASP A 601 -15.37 9.93 -14.18
C ASP A 601 -16.08 11.20 -13.72
N ASP A 602 -16.17 11.45 -12.41
CA ASP A 602 -16.71 12.69 -11.84
C ASP A 602 -15.82 13.90 -12.18
N TYR A 603 -14.49 13.74 -12.09
CA TYR A 603 -13.53 14.78 -12.44
C TYR A 603 -13.55 15.08 -13.94
N LYS A 604 -13.68 14.06 -14.79
CA LYS A 604 -13.86 14.23 -16.24
C LYS A 604 -15.13 15.01 -16.56
N THR A 605 -16.22 14.73 -15.88
CA THR A 605 -17.49 15.47 -16.02
C THR A 605 -17.32 16.93 -15.61
N GLN A 606 -16.60 17.20 -14.51
CA GLN A 606 -16.31 18.54 -14.02
C GLN A 606 -15.45 19.37 -14.98
N GLU A 607 -14.41 18.76 -15.55
CA GLU A 607 -13.43 19.48 -16.38
C GLU A 607 -13.84 19.59 -17.86
N GLY A 608 -14.78 18.77 -18.34
CA GLY A 608 -15.25 18.79 -19.73
C GLY A 608 -14.10 18.68 -20.72
N ASP A 609 -14.04 19.63 -21.68
CA ASP A 609 -12.97 19.68 -22.71
C ASP A 609 -11.58 19.92 -22.12
N GLY A 610 -11.47 20.37 -20.86
CA GLY A 610 -10.21 20.58 -20.16
C GLY A 610 -9.64 19.31 -19.52
N PHE A 611 -10.31 18.18 -19.63
CA PHE A 611 -9.87 16.90 -19.06
C PHE A 611 -8.72 16.30 -19.88
N SER A 612 -7.71 15.76 -19.16
CA SER A 612 -6.79 14.78 -19.70
C SER A 612 -6.40 13.79 -18.60
N LEU A 613 -6.03 12.57 -18.97
CA LEU A 613 -5.56 11.58 -18.00
C LEU A 613 -4.34 12.09 -17.22
N GLN A 614 -3.38 12.71 -17.92
CA GLN A 614 -2.19 13.24 -17.26
C GLN A 614 -2.53 14.31 -16.20
N LYS A 615 -3.46 15.22 -16.51
CA LYS A 615 -3.91 16.23 -15.56
C LYS A 615 -4.55 15.58 -14.33
N PHE A 616 -5.47 14.64 -14.56
CA PHE A 616 -6.13 13.92 -13.48
C PHE A 616 -5.14 13.15 -12.61
N HIS A 617 -4.26 12.35 -13.21
CA HIS A 617 -3.29 11.55 -12.47
C HIS A 617 -2.29 12.40 -11.71
N ASN A 618 -1.76 13.46 -12.31
CA ASN A 618 -0.82 14.36 -11.64
C ASN A 618 -1.48 15.05 -10.44
N GLU A 619 -2.72 15.49 -10.57
CA GLU A 619 -3.45 16.09 -9.46
C GLU A 619 -3.73 15.06 -8.36
N LEU A 620 -4.25 13.89 -8.72
CA LEU A 620 -4.53 12.79 -7.80
C LEU A 620 -3.30 12.42 -6.95
N LEU A 621 -2.11 12.33 -7.56
CA LEU A 621 -0.89 11.89 -6.90
C LEU A 621 -0.14 13.00 -6.12
N ASN A 622 -0.55 14.25 -6.24
CA ASN A 622 0.13 15.38 -5.57
C ASN A 622 -0.34 15.64 -4.13
N HIS A 623 -1.34 14.91 -3.66
CA HIS A 623 -1.95 15.12 -2.35
C HIS A 623 -1.57 14.05 -1.31
N GLY A 624 -0.38 13.47 -1.43
CA GLY A 624 0.00 12.38 -0.55
C GLY A 624 -0.72 11.07 -0.90
N MET A 625 -0.96 10.26 0.12
CA MET A 625 -1.68 8.97 -0.04
C MET A 625 -2.88 8.84 0.93
N PRO A 626 -3.75 9.86 1.05
CA PRO A 626 -4.87 9.81 1.98
C PRO A 626 -5.97 8.84 1.49
N PRO A 627 -6.96 8.49 2.34
CA PRO A 627 -8.17 7.84 1.88
C PRO A 627 -8.81 8.57 0.70
N ILE A 628 -9.24 7.83 -0.32
CA ILE A 628 -9.74 8.40 -1.60
C ILE A 628 -10.94 9.33 -1.38
N ARG A 629 -11.71 9.09 -0.31
CA ARG A 629 -12.79 9.99 0.10
C ARG A 629 -12.31 11.43 0.32
N LEU A 630 -11.10 11.64 0.84
CA LEU A 630 -10.50 12.98 1.03
C LEU A 630 -10.04 13.57 -0.31
N LEU A 631 -9.52 12.75 -1.22
CA LEU A 631 -9.16 13.20 -2.56
C LEU A 631 -10.38 13.71 -3.35
N ARG A 632 -11.56 13.12 -3.14
CA ARG A 632 -12.80 13.62 -3.73
C ARG A 632 -13.13 15.04 -3.23
N GLU A 633 -12.93 15.32 -1.94
CA GLU A 633 -13.13 16.67 -1.39
C GLU A 633 -12.13 17.69 -1.94
N ILE A 634 -10.89 17.28 -2.15
CA ILE A 634 -9.84 18.14 -2.67
C ILE A 634 -10.05 18.46 -4.17
N MET A 635 -10.42 17.45 -4.95
CA MET A 635 -10.42 17.54 -6.41
C MET A 635 -11.79 17.93 -7.01
N LEU A 636 -12.90 17.68 -6.29
CA LEU A 636 -14.24 17.94 -6.81
C LEU A 636 -14.84 19.21 -6.20
N LYS A 637 -15.31 20.11 -7.08
CA LYS A 637 -15.97 21.36 -6.70
C LYS A 637 -17.41 21.14 -6.19
N ASP A 638 -18.07 20.11 -6.71
CA ASP A 638 -19.43 19.74 -6.31
C ASP A 638 -19.41 18.90 -5.03
N GLN A 639 -19.77 19.53 -3.91
CA GLN A 639 -19.79 18.89 -2.60
C GLN A 639 -20.78 17.69 -2.51
N SER A 640 -21.83 17.67 -3.35
CA SER A 640 -22.78 16.55 -3.37
C SER A 640 -22.09 15.23 -3.81
N LYS A 641 -21.02 15.32 -4.58
CA LYS A 641 -20.22 14.20 -5.07
C LYS A 641 -19.22 13.62 -4.07
N TRP A 642 -18.92 14.33 -2.98
CA TRP A 642 -17.87 13.94 -2.06
C TRP A 642 -18.11 12.58 -1.40
N ASN A 643 -19.38 12.25 -1.09
CA ASN A 643 -19.75 10.98 -0.45
C ASN A 643 -20.06 9.84 -1.45
N GLU A 644 -20.11 10.11 -2.75
CA GLU A 644 -20.36 9.11 -3.79
C GLU A 644 -19.06 8.34 -4.11
N VAL A 645 -18.56 7.52 -3.18
CA VAL A 645 -17.25 6.86 -3.31
C VAL A 645 -17.22 5.63 -4.24
N LEU A 646 -18.40 5.07 -4.58
CA LEU A 646 -18.58 3.94 -5.51
C LEU A 646 -19.76 4.18 -6.44
#